data_2ee36d0c7aec75dfc06cf72135eacbde
#
_entry.id   2ee36d0c7aec75dfc06cf72135eacbde
#
_cell.length_a   1.000
_cell.length_b   1.000
_cell.length_c   1.000
_cell.angle_alpha   90.00
_cell.angle_beta   90.00
_cell.angle_gamma   90.00
#
_symmetry.space_group_name_H-M   'P 1'
#
loop_
_entity.id
_entity.type
_entity.pdbx_description
1 polymer ?
#
loop_
_entity_poly.entity_id
_entity_poly.type
_entity_poly.pdbx_seq_one_letter_code
_entity_poly.pdbx_strand_id
1 'polypeptide(L)'
;TESGQRGRRGICASFSIQRSAVMGGRVVPWSESRNEEWKGKWGGREQQMRDGFFKAAAVVPAMTIADPESNAKEMIRCLREAAGNGAKLIAFPELAVTGYTGNDLFLQDMLLRGAEDALRVIRDATTGLDALVFAGFPLEWKGKLYNTAAVLQNGRILAFIPKRCLPDYAEFYEPRQFTPGPVSAQEILFDGAEVPFGSHILLEVDAVRDLRIACEICEDAWAVHAPHIEHAVAGANLMVNLSASNETVGKDAYRTQLFSSVSARTLSDYIYVSSGDGESTQDLVFGGRVMMLENGSLLAERKIFDNAYGETKIVYADFDVQRMNYERRRMTSFQIREESGYLRIPVLMEVRGCELTRVFDPHPFVPADAAGRLKRCEDILNIQSRGLARRLHHIHCPSAVIGVSGGLDSTLALLVTARAFDLLGLPRENILAVTMPCFGTTDRTYHNALTLAKTLGASLKEVRIAASVTQHFKDIDQDPELHDVTYENGQARERTQVLMDLANQRNGIVIGTGDLSELALGWATYNGDHMSMYGVNAGVPKTLVSHLVRCCAEAAGEKEPALAACLLDVLDTPVSPELLPPTEDGKISQKTEDLVGPYELHDYFLYYMLRCGYRPRKIFRIAQQSFAGVYDSETILKWEKNFMRRFFSQQFKRSCLPDGPKVGSV
;
A
#
# COMPACT_ATOMS: atom_id res chain seq x y z
N THR A 1 -53.65 56.17 -13.68
CA THR A 1 -52.94 56.56 -12.48
C THR A 1 -51.74 55.67 -12.24
N GLU A 2 -50.56 56.22 -12.43
CA GLU A 2 -49.20 55.89 -11.93
C GLU A 2 -48.76 54.43 -11.92
N SER A 3 -47.96 53.98 -12.88
CA SER A 3 -46.52 54.05 -13.05
C SER A 3 -45.69 53.41 -11.91
N GLY A 4 -44.99 52.36 -12.22
CA GLY A 4 -44.00 51.73 -11.36
C GLY A 4 -43.11 50.79 -12.16
N GLN A 5 -42.18 51.33 -12.94
CA GLN A 5 -41.05 50.59 -13.48
C GLN A 5 -40.21 50.03 -12.32
N ARG A 6 -40.04 48.72 -12.24
CA ARG A 6 -38.95 48.10 -11.49
C ARG A 6 -38.11 47.27 -12.45
N GLY A 7 -36.89 47.73 -12.63
CA GLY A 7 -35.87 47.13 -13.44
C GLY A 7 -35.52 45.70 -12.97
N ARG A 8 -35.48 44.79 -13.89
CA ARG A 8 -34.87 43.46 -13.72
C ARG A 8 -33.34 43.64 -13.67
N ARG A 9 -32.76 43.62 -12.49
CA ARG A 9 -31.36 43.40 -12.30
C ARG A 9 -31.13 41.88 -12.40
N GLY A 10 -30.32 41.47 -13.38
CA GLY A 10 -29.87 40.13 -13.51
C GLY A 10 -29.04 39.72 -12.29
N ILE A 11 -29.41 38.62 -11.67
CA ILE A 11 -28.64 37.97 -10.63
C ILE A 11 -27.60 37.08 -11.32
N CYS A 12 -26.42 37.66 -11.62
CA CYS A 12 -25.22 36.89 -11.80
C CYS A 12 -24.75 36.43 -10.41
N ALA A 13 -25.11 35.25 -9.99
CA ALA A 13 -24.59 34.65 -8.77
C ALA A 13 -23.17 34.16 -9.04
N SER A 14 -22.19 35.03 -8.79
CA SER A 14 -20.81 34.61 -8.57
C SER A 14 -20.75 33.82 -7.27
N PHE A 15 -20.71 32.49 -7.36
CA PHE A 15 -20.40 31.65 -6.21
C PHE A 15 -18.92 31.82 -5.82
N SER A 16 -18.63 32.80 -5.00
CA SER A 16 -17.42 32.85 -4.22
C SER A 16 -17.59 31.89 -3.04
N ILE A 17 -17.02 30.69 -3.13
CA ILE A 17 -16.96 29.74 -2.02
C ILE A 17 -16.05 30.35 -0.95
N GLN A 18 -16.66 30.90 0.09
CA GLN A 18 -15.96 31.32 1.30
C GLN A 18 -15.33 30.07 1.95
N ARG A 19 -14.02 30.13 2.16
CA ARG A 19 -13.23 29.12 2.85
C ARG A 19 -13.65 29.07 4.32
N SER A 20 -14.30 28.02 4.76
CA SER A 20 -14.66 27.80 6.14
C SER A 20 -14.36 26.38 6.58
N ALA A 21 -13.73 26.24 7.75
CA ALA A 21 -13.54 24.96 8.44
C ALA A 21 -14.50 24.92 9.63
N VAL A 22 -15.17 23.79 9.83
CA VAL A 22 -16.08 23.58 10.97
C VAL A 22 -15.30 22.97 12.12
N MET A 23 -15.12 23.71 13.21
CA MET A 23 -14.71 23.18 14.50
C MET A 23 -15.71 23.66 15.56
N GLY A 24 -16.34 22.73 16.27
CA GLY A 24 -17.21 23.05 17.40
C GLY A 24 -18.47 23.86 17.06
N GLY A 25 -19.10 23.59 15.91
CA GLY A 25 -20.41 24.17 15.56
C GLY A 25 -20.40 25.64 15.13
N ARG A 26 -19.26 26.28 14.92
CA ARG A 26 -19.15 27.64 14.36
C ARG A 26 -18.30 27.65 13.08
N VAL A 27 -18.83 28.31 12.05
CA VAL A 27 -18.11 28.57 10.79
C VAL A 27 -17.19 29.78 11.00
N VAL A 28 -15.87 29.61 10.84
CA VAL A 28 -14.88 30.67 11.01
C VAL A 28 -14.16 30.93 9.68
N PRO A 29 -14.04 32.16 9.20
CA PRO A 29 -13.29 32.46 7.96
C PRO A 29 -11.80 32.17 8.11
N TRP A 30 -11.21 31.63 7.05
CA TRP A 30 -9.79 31.30 6.99
C TRP A 30 -8.98 32.58 6.66
N SER A 31 -8.19 33.10 7.60
CA SER A 31 -7.29 34.24 7.37
C SER A 31 -5.81 33.79 7.36
N GLU A 32 -4.99 34.47 6.54
CA GLU A 32 -3.55 34.17 6.38
C GLU A 32 -2.75 34.36 7.68
N SER A 33 -3.21 35.16 8.61
CA SER A 33 -2.57 35.39 9.92
C SER A 33 -2.54 34.11 10.81
N ARG A 34 -3.42 33.13 10.59
CA ARG A 34 -3.39 31.86 11.32
C ARG A 34 -2.34 30.87 10.81
N ASN A 35 -1.79 31.10 9.62
CA ASN A 35 -0.71 30.26 9.11
C ASN A 35 0.58 30.39 9.93
N GLU A 36 0.84 31.55 10.52
CA GLU A 36 2.04 31.77 11.35
C GLU A 36 1.84 31.26 12.79
N GLU A 37 0.65 31.39 13.33
CA GLU A 37 0.29 30.84 14.65
C GLU A 37 0.30 29.28 14.66
N TRP A 38 -0.06 28.67 13.52
CA TRP A 38 0.06 27.22 13.32
C TRP A 38 1.52 26.78 13.20
N LYS A 39 2.37 27.56 12.53
CA LYS A 39 3.82 27.28 12.45
C LYS A 39 4.50 27.33 13.82
N GLY A 40 4.13 28.27 14.69
CA GLY A 40 4.74 28.44 16.01
C GLY A 40 4.32 27.40 17.06
N LYS A 41 3.04 26.96 17.06
CA LYS A 41 2.51 26.01 18.05
C LYS A 41 2.86 24.55 17.79
N TRP A 42 3.18 24.19 16.56
CA TRP A 42 3.37 22.79 16.14
C TRP A 42 4.78 22.49 15.61
N GLY A 43 5.62 23.50 15.43
CA GLY A 43 6.96 23.36 14.79
C GLY A 43 8.05 22.70 15.61
N GLY A 44 7.93 22.60 16.94
CA GLY A 44 9.01 22.17 17.82
C GLY A 44 8.87 20.79 18.48
N ARG A 45 7.68 20.17 18.48
CA ARG A 45 7.42 18.88 19.14
C ARG A 45 7.12 17.73 18.19
N GLU A 46 7.18 17.95 16.88
CA GLU A 46 6.57 17.08 15.86
C GLU A 46 7.52 16.22 15.01
N GLN A 47 8.79 16.16 15.32
CA GLN A 47 9.76 15.31 14.59
C GLN A 47 9.81 13.84 15.07
N GLN A 48 9.00 13.48 16.05
CA GLN A 48 9.00 12.16 16.67
C GLN A 48 7.87 11.32 16.08
N MET A 49 8.12 10.08 15.69
CA MET A 49 7.27 8.98 15.20
C MET A 49 5.73 9.19 15.11
N ARG A 50 5.26 10.38 14.81
CA ARG A 50 3.84 10.76 14.66
C ARG A 50 3.19 10.16 13.41
N ASP A 51 4.02 9.68 12.47
CA ASP A 51 3.54 9.04 11.26
C ASP A 51 3.17 7.56 11.50
N GLY A 52 3.36 7.05 12.75
CA GLY A 52 2.98 5.70 13.15
C GLY A 52 3.94 4.61 12.70
N PHE A 53 5.15 4.97 12.29
CA PHE A 53 6.20 3.99 12.02
C PHE A 53 6.85 3.53 13.31
N PHE A 54 7.09 2.21 13.42
CA PHE A 54 7.66 1.56 14.57
C PHE A 54 8.78 0.61 14.12
N LYS A 55 10.03 0.94 14.45
CA LYS A 55 11.18 0.12 14.06
C LYS A 55 11.35 -1.06 15.00
N ALA A 56 11.44 -2.25 14.42
CA ALA A 56 11.75 -3.48 15.13
C ALA A 56 12.98 -4.17 14.57
N ALA A 57 13.62 -4.98 15.40
CA ALA A 57 14.73 -5.86 15.04
C ALA A 57 14.42 -7.30 15.41
N ALA A 58 14.72 -8.23 14.52
CA ALA A 58 14.74 -9.66 14.77
C ALA A 58 16.17 -10.16 14.69
N VAL A 59 16.64 -10.83 15.73
CA VAL A 59 18.04 -11.22 15.91
C VAL A 59 18.17 -12.73 15.86
N VAL A 60 19.04 -13.23 14.99
CA VAL A 60 19.50 -14.62 15.01
C VAL A 60 20.93 -14.60 15.54
N PRO A 61 21.14 -14.84 16.85
CA PRO A 61 22.45 -14.76 17.45
C PRO A 61 23.29 -16.00 17.14
N ALA A 62 24.61 -15.85 17.13
CA ALA A 62 25.52 -16.99 17.24
C ALA A 62 25.40 -17.55 18.67
N MET A 63 24.87 -18.75 18.80
CA MET A 63 24.56 -19.38 20.09
C MET A 63 25.48 -20.57 20.37
N THR A 64 25.62 -20.89 21.66
CA THR A 64 26.22 -22.13 22.16
C THR A 64 25.20 -22.87 23.02
N ILE A 65 24.94 -24.15 22.69
CA ILE A 65 23.98 -24.94 23.42
C ILE A 65 24.42 -25.14 24.86
N ALA A 66 23.48 -24.99 25.81
CA ALA A 66 23.67 -25.15 27.23
C ALA A 66 24.79 -24.26 27.85
N ASP A 67 25.10 -23.13 27.17
CA ASP A 67 26.00 -22.10 27.70
C ASP A 67 25.29 -20.74 27.82
N PRO A 68 24.44 -20.57 28.86
CA PRO A 68 23.68 -19.34 29.04
C PRO A 68 24.53 -18.09 29.21
N GLU A 69 25.74 -18.22 29.78
CA GLU A 69 26.66 -17.09 29.99
C GLU A 69 27.17 -16.52 28.66
N SER A 70 27.65 -17.39 27.75
CA SER A 70 28.10 -16.97 26.43
C SER A 70 26.95 -16.42 25.59
N ASN A 71 25.79 -17.06 25.63
CA ASN A 71 24.60 -16.60 24.92
C ASN A 71 24.14 -15.22 25.42
N ALA A 72 24.14 -14.96 26.75
CA ALA A 72 23.80 -13.67 27.30
C ALA A 72 24.76 -12.55 26.81
N LYS A 73 26.06 -12.82 26.75
CA LYS A 73 27.05 -11.86 26.22
C LYS A 73 26.74 -11.47 24.78
N GLU A 74 26.44 -12.45 23.94
CA GLU A 74 26.12 -12.22 22.53
C GLU A 74 24.77 -11.50 22.38
N MET A 75 23.73 -11.92 23.12
CA MET A 75 22.42 -11.26 23.11
C MET A 75 22.54 -9.79 23.55
N ILE A 76 23.34 -9.49 24.57
CA ILE A 76 23.57 -8.11 25.05
C ILE A 76 24.29 -7.28 23.98
N ARG A 77 25.28 -7.84 23.28
CA ARG A 77 25.95 -7.18 22.17
C ARG A 77 24.93 -6.79 21.08
N CYS A 78 24.13 -7.76 20.65
CA CYS A 78 23.08 -7.56 19.64
C CYS A 78 22.01 -6.55 20.08
N LEU A 79 21.58 -6.64 21.32
CA LEU A 79 20.59 -5.74 21.95
C LEU A 79 21.06 -4.28 21.89
N ARG A 80 22.33 -4.02 22.25
CA ARG A 80 22.93 -2.67 22.20
C ARG A 80 23.06 -2.16 20.77
N GLU A 81 23.46 -3.03 19.84
CA GLU A 81 23.55 -2.71 18.41
C GLU A 81 22.18 -2.37 17.84
N ALA A 82 21.18 -3.22 18.09
CA ALA A 82 19.84 -3.01 17.59
C ALA A 82 19.19 -1.72 18.15
N ALA A 83 19.32 -1.49 19.47
CA ALA A 83 18.82 -0.28 20.10
C ALA A 83 19.56 0.97 19.59
N GLY A 84 20.87 0.88 19.37
CA GLY A 84 21.69 1.94 18.77
C GLY A 84 21.25 2.32 17.36
N ASN A 85 20.74 1.36 16.58
CA ASN A 85 20.13 1.55 15.26
C ASN A 85 18.66 1.99 15.33
N GLY A 86 18.13 2.29 16.51
CA GLY A 86 16.81 2.84 16.73
C GLY A 86 15.67 1.81 16.81
N ALA A 87 15.97 0.52 16.95
CA ALA A 87 14.96 -0.49 17.18
C ALA A 87 14.27 -0.28 18.54
N LYS A 88 12.94 -0.28 18.54
CA LYS A 88 12.07 -0.14 19.71
C LYS A 88 11.51 -1.48 20.20
N LEU A 89 11.61 -2.51 19.37
CA LEU A 89 11.32 -3.90 19.69
C LEU A 89 12.46 -4.75 19.18
N ILE A 90 12.97 -5.66 20.03
CA ILE A 90 14.07 -6.57 19.69
C ILE A 90 13.61 -7.98 20.07
N ALA A 91 13.53 -8.88 19.08
CA ALA A 91 13.10 -10.27 19.30
C ALA A 91 14.27 -11.23 19.05
N PHE A 92 14.50 -12.11 20.02
CA PHE A 92 15.41 -13.25 19.95
C PHE A 92 14.62 -14.55 19.76
N PRO A 93 15.22 -15.64 19.27
CA PRO A 93 14.55 -16.91 19.05
C PRO A 93 14.01 -17.58 20.33
N GLU A 94 13.25 -18.63 20.14
CA GLU A 94 12.78 -19.55 21.16
C GLU A 94 13.96 -20.15 21.92
N LEU A 95 13.89 -20.15 23.28
CA LEU A 95 14.93 -20.65 24.18
C LEU A 95 16.34 -20.09 23.91
N ALA A 96 16.45 -18.88 23.35
CA ALA A 96 17.73 -18.27 22.96
C ALA A 96 18.74 -18.12 24.09
N VAL A 97 18.29 -18.09 25.34
CA VAL A 97 19.19 -18.01 26.51
C VAL A 97 20.00 -19.31 26.67
N THR A 98 19.44 -20.47 26.34
CA THR A 98 20.03 -21.80 26.58
C THR A 98 20.37 -22.58 25.31
N GLY A 99 19.76 -22.20 24.17
CA GLY A 99 19.59 -23.06 23.01
C GLY A 99 18.37 -23.97 23.18
N TYR A 100 17.66 -24.21 22.07
CA TYR A 100 16.46 -25.05 22.01
C TYR A 100 16.82 -26.55 22.16
N THR A 101 17.90 -26.98 21.56
CA THR A 101 18.31 -28.40 21.47
C THR A 101 19.05 -28.91 22.71
N GLY A 102 18.86 -28.27 23.87
CA GLY A 102 19.41 -28.70 25.16
C GLY A 102 18.89 -30.06 25.64
N ASN A 103 17.77 -30.57 25.13
CA ASN A 103 17.16 -31.85 25.43
C ASN A 103 17.08 -32.13 26.95
N ASP A 104 17.55 -33.27 27.43
CA ASP A 104 17.51 -33.64 28.85
C ASP A 104 18.40 -32.78 29.75
N LEU A 105 19.25 -31.91 29.19
CA LEU A 105 19.98 -30.92 29.98
C LEU A 105 19.04 -29.91 30.66
N PHE A 106 17.85 -29.68 30.11
CA PHE A 106 16.81 -28.87 30.77
C PHE A 106 16.35 -29.43 32.11
N LEU A 107 16.61 -30.71 32.39
CA LEU A 107 16.34 -31.32 33.67
C LEU A 107 17.47 -31.12 34.69
N GLN A 108 18.56 -30.46 34.33
CA GLN A 108 19.70 -30.19 35.17
C GLN A 108 19.60 -28.83 35.84
N ASP A 109 19.64 -28.81 37.18
CA ASP A 109 19.57 -27.58 38.01
C ASP A 109 20.66 -26.56 37.60
N MET A 110 21.85 -27.02 37.20
CA MET A 110 22.93 -26.18 36.77
C MET A 110 22.54 -25.35 35.53
N LEU A 111 21.88 -25.95 34.54
CA LEU A 111 21.44 -25.22 33.33
C LEU A 111 20.36 -24.20 33.66
N LEU A 112 19.39 -24.57 34.50
CA LEU A 112 18.29 -23.68 34.88
C LEU A 112 18.78 -22.49 35.71
N ARG A 113 19.68 -22.71 36.68
CA ARG A 113 20.32 -21.62 37.43
C ARG A 113 21.16 -20.71 36.55
N GLY A 114 21.95 -21.30 35.67
CA GLY A 114 22.72 -20.51 34.67
C GLY A 114 21.83 -19.69 33.76
N ALA A 115 20.67 -20.23 33.36
CA ALA A 115 19.70 -19.49 32.55
C ALA A 115 19.07 -18.31 33.31
N GLU A 116 18.72 -18.50 34.60
CA GLU A 116 18.24 -17.42 35.46
C GLU A 116 19.28 -16.31 35.63
N ASP A 117 20.56 -16.66 35.89
CA ASP A 117 21.64 -15.67 36.00
C ASP A 117 21.85 -14.91 34.69
N ALA A 118 21.83 -15.61 33.57
CA ALA A 118 21.90 -15.01 32.24
C ALA A 118 20.74 -14.03 31.99
N LEU A 119 19.50 -14.42 32.32
CA LEU A 119 18.32 -13.55 32.17
C LEU A 119 18.45 -12.28 33.01
N ARG A 120 18.95 -12.38 34.26
CA ARG A 120 19.21 -11.22 35.12
C ARG A 120 20.19 -10.23 34.46
N VAL A 121 21.29 -10.73 33.91
CA VAL A 121 22.29 -9.90 33.22
C VAL A 121 21.71 -9.28 31.94
N ILE A 122 20.92 -10.01 31.15
CA ILE A 122 20.24 -9.48 29.96
C ILE A 122 19.23 -8.40 30.36
N ARG A 123 18.41 -8.65 31.40
CA ARG A 123 17.45 -7.68 31.96
C ARG A 123 18.17 -6.38 32.36
N ASP A 124 19.22 -6.50 33.14
CA ASP A 124 19.97 -5.35 33.63
C ASP A 124 20.60 -4.55 32.50
N ALA A 125 21.02 -5.21 31.42
CA ALA A 125 21.53 -4.56 30.21
C ALA A 125 20.46 -3.77 29.43
N THR A 126 19.16 -3.97 29.70
CA THR A 126 18.08 -3.15 29.14
C THR A 126 17.91 -1.80 29.84
N THR A 127 18.57 -1.59 31.00
CA THR A 127 18.47 -0.33 31.76
C THR A 127 18.92 0.87 30.94
N GLY A 128 18.05 1.87 30.84
CA GLY A 128 18.28 3.07 30.05
C GLY A 128 18.10 2.89 28.53
N LEU A 129 17.74 1.68 28.07
CA LEU A 129 17.39 1.44 26.68
C LEU A 129 15.88 1.63 26.48
N ASP A 130 15.54 2.43 25.49
CA ASP A 130 14.15 2.69 25.12
C ASP A 130 13.67 1.64 24.07
N ALA A 131 13.72 0.37 24.48
CA ALA A 131 13.36 -0.77 23.66
C ALA A 131 12.69 -1.88 24.50
N LEU A 132 11.72 -2.56 23.89
CA LEU A 132 11.08 -3.77 24.40
C LEU A 132 11.84 -4.98 23.85
N VAL A 133 12.21 -5.92 24.72
CA VAL A 133 13.00 -7.10 24.34
C VAL A 133 12.21 -8.37 24.64
N PHE A 134 12.17 -9.29 23.66
CA PHE A 134 11.63 -10.63 23.79
C PHE A 134 12.79 -11.63 23.73
N ALA A 135 12.97 -12.42 24.79
CA ALA A 135 14.04 -13.42 24.90
C ALA A 135 13.45 -14.80 25.24
N GLY A 136 13.72 -15.80 24.42
CA GLY A 136 13.31 -17.19 24.70
C GLY A 136 14.03 -17.75 25.94
N PHE A 137 13.28 -18.23 26.94
CA PHE A 137 13.76 -18.57 28.26
C PHE A 137 13.03 -19.79 28.85
N PRO A 138 13.74 -20.78 29.46
CA PRO A 138 13.14 -21.88 30.20
C PRO A 138 12.78 -21.41 31.64
N LEU A 139 11.51 -21.38 31.97
CA LEU A 139 11.01 -20.96 33.28
C LEU A 139 10.63 -22.16 34.12
N GLU A 140 11.26 -22.31 35.32
CA GLU A 140 10.79 -23.25 36.34
C GLU A 140 9.75 -22.57 37.25
N TRP A 141 8.59 -23.23 37.41
CA TRP A 141 7.56 -22.77 38.32
C TRP A 141 6.73 -23.94 38.84
N LYS A 142 6.57 -24.00 40.20
CA LYS A 142 5.84 -25.06 40.91
C LYS A 142 6.27 -26.47 40.50
N GLY A 143 7.58 -26.68 40.34
CA GLY A 143 8.17 -27.97 39.96
C GLY A 143 7.86 -28.43 38.54
N LYS A 144 7.50 -27.52 37.66
CA LYS A 144 7.31 -27.73 36.24
C LYS A 144 8.14 -26.74 35.45
N LEU A 145 8.55 -27.14 34.24
CA LEU A 145 9.34 -26.34 33.32
C LEU A 145 8.46 -25.85 32.17
N TYR A 146 8.60 -24.59 31.82
CA TYR A 146 7.84 -23.93 30.77
C TYR A 146 8.78 -23.28 29.74
N ASN A 147 8.50 -23.47 28.49
CA ASN A 147 9.12 -22.75 27.40
C ASN A 147 8.44 -21.36 27.30
N THR A 148 9.18 -20.31 27.56
CA THR A 148 8.61 -18.95 27.66
C THR A 148 9.36 -17.91 26.85
N ALA A 149 8.69 -16.83 26.50
CA ALA A 149 9.28 -15.57 26.11
C ALA A 149 9.33 -14.64 27.34
N ALA A 150 10.52 -14.31 27.83
CA ALA A 150 10.69 -13.25 28.81
C ALA A 150 10.60 -11.89 28.12
N VAL A 151 9.73 -11.01 28.60
CA VAL A 151 9.53 -9.65 28.08
C VAL A 151 10.24 -8.66 28.98
N LEU A 152 11.25 -7.98 28.47
CA LEU A 152 12.16 -7.14 29.24
C LEU A 152 12.09 -5.69 28.78
N GLN A 153 12.14 -4.75 29.71
CA GLN A 153 12.26 -3.32 29.42
C GLN A 153 12.88 -2.58 30.61
N ASN A 154 13.84 -1.72 30.35
CA ASN A 154 14.43 -0.78 31.30
C ASN A 154 14.78 -1.41 32.67
N GLY A 155 15.52 -2.52 32.67
CA GLY A 155 15.95 -3.24 33.86
C GLY A 155 14.85 -4.03 34.56
N ARG A 156 13.69 -4.27 33.93
CA ARG A 156 12.54 -5.00 34.50
C ARG A 156 12.10 -6.14 33.60
N ILE A 157 11.57 -7.19 34.21
CA ILE A 157 10.81 -8.22 33.53
C ILE A 157 9.34 -7.81 33.59
N LEU A 158 8.71 -7.58 32.44
CA LEU A 158 7.31 -7.17 32.35
C LEU A 158 6.36 -8.36 32.39
N ALA A 159 6.76 -9.50 31.81
CA ALA A 159 5.96 -10.72 31.76
C ALA A 159 6.80 -11.93 31.34
N PHE A 160 6.31 -13.12 31.66
CA PHE A 160 6.67 -14.38 31.01
C PHE A 160 5.47 -14.88 30.19
N ILE A 161 5.66 -15.04 28.87
CA ILE A 161 4.61 -15.53 27.96
C ILE A 161 4.95 -16.96 27.58
N PRO A 162 4.19 -17.97 28.05
CA PRO A 162 4.50 -19.37 27.81
C PRO A 162 3.97 -19.88 26.48
N LYS A 163 4.65 -20.87 25.93
CA LYS A 163 4.18 -21.72 24.83
C LYS A 163 2.95 -22.52 25.27
N ARG A 164 1.93 -22.54 24.43
CA ARG A 164 0.66 -23.26 24.66
C ARG A 164 0.63 -24.62 24.01
N CYS A 165 1.17 -24.71 22.81
CA CYS A 165 1.17 -25.91 21.97
C CYS A 165 2.58 -26.49 21.94
N LEU A 166 2.78 -27.64 22.56
CA LEU A 166 4.06 -28.35 22.57
C LEU A 166 4.03 -29.46 21.52
N PRO A 167 4.92 -29.45 20.51
CA PRO A 167 4.98 -30.50 19.52
C PRO A 167 5.52 -31.81 20.13
N ASP A 168 4.81 -32.91 19.84
CA ASP A 168 5.18 -34.29 20.23
C ASP A 168 4.90 -35.24 19.07
N TYR A 169 5.53 -34.93 17.94
CA TYR A 169 5.40 -35.68 16.70
C TYR A 169 6.68 -35.59 15.87
N ALA A 170 6.93 -36.59 15.01
CA ALA A 170 8.11 -36.70 14.17
C ALA A 170 9.41 -36.52 14.99
N GLU A 171 10.16 -35.46 14.71
CA GLU A 171 11.43 -35.13 15.36
C GLU A 171 11.32 -34.28 16.65
N PHE A 172 10.11 -33.97 17.11
CA PHE A 172 9.89 -33.13 18.28
C PHE A 172 9.46 -33.93 19.51
N TYR A 173 10.02 -33.58 20.68
CA TYR A 173 9.80 -34.25 21.96
C TYR A 173 9.61 -33.27 23.13
N GLU A 174 9.04 -32.08 22.90
CA GLU A 174 8.95 -31.01 23.92
C GLU A 174 8.20 -31.40 25.20
N PRO A 175 7.10 -32.19 25.17
CA PRO A 175 6.42 -32.63 26.40
C PRO A 175 7.26 -33.50 27.35
N ARG A 176 8.41 -33.98 26.88
CA ARG A 176 9.38 -34.68 27.74
C ARG A 176 9.98 -33.74 28.79
N GLN A 177 10.23 -32.49 28.45
CA GLN A 177 10.86 -31.50 29.33
C GLN A 177 9.88 -30.41 29.76
N PHE A 178 9.01 -29.94 28.86
CA PHE A 178 8.17 -28.78 29.10
C PHE A 178 6.69 -29.12 29.32
N THR A 179 5.99 -28.20 30.00
CA THR A 179 4.55 -28.25 30.26
C THR A 179 3.86 -27.09 29.52
N PRO A 180 2.68 -27.30 28.89
CA PRO A 180 1.90 -26.20 28.32
C PRO A 180 1.61 -25.11 29.34
N GLY A 181 1.83 -23.86 28.96
CA GLY A 181 1.64 -22.73 29.87
C GLY A 181 0.18 -22.34 30.10
N PRO A 182 -0.11 -21.60 31.16
CA PRO A 182 -1.45 -21.10 31.45
C PRO A 182 -1.89 -20.07 30.37
N VAL A 183 -3.18 -20.09 30.09
CA VAL A 183 -3.80 -19.11 29.17
C VAL A 183 -3.98 -17.77 29.88
N SER A 184 -4.70 -17.77 31.02
CA SER A 184 -4.91 -16.57 31.82
C SER A 184 -3.66 -16.19 32.58
N ALA A 185 -3.33 -14.91 32.59
CA ALA A 185 -2.19 -14.40 33.34
C ALA A 185 -2.40 -14.58 34.84
N GLN A 186 -1.34 -15.03 35.54
CA GLN A 186 -1.25 -15.13 36.97
C GLN A 186 0.09 -14.57 37.44
N GLU A 187 0.14 -14.05 38.68
CA GLU A 187 1.38 -13.50 39.23
C GLU A 187 2.28 -14.63 39.74
N ILE A 188 3.56 -14.56 39.40
CA ILE A 188 4.61 -15.45 39.92
C ILE A 188 5.72 -14.62 40.58
N LEU A 189 6.38 -15.17 41.58
CA LEU A 189 7.55 -14.53 42.18
C LEU A 189 8.80 -14.95 41.41
N PHE A 190 9.50 -13.97 40.80
CA PHE A 190 10.77 -14.18 40.14
C PHE A 190 11.77 -13.08 40.54
N ASP A 191 12.94 -13.45 41.00
CA ASP A 191 13.99 -12.54 41.45
C ASP A 191 13.50 -11.44 42.45
N GLY A 192 12.62 -11.82 43.36
CA GLY A 192 12.05 -10.93 44.37
C GLY A 192 10.94 -9.98 43.88
N ALA A 193 10.52 -10.07 42.64
CA ALA A 193 9.43 -9.29 42.05
C ALA A 193 8.25 -10.17 41.63
N GLU A 194 7.03 -9.64 41.74
CA GLU A 194 5.84 -10.24 41.14
C GLU A 194 5.83 -9.95 39.64
N VAL A 195 5.75 -11.00 38.83
CA VAL A 195 5.79 -10.94 37.36
C VAL A 195 4.59 -11.70 36.77
N PRO A 196 3.81 -11.11 35.88
CA PRO A 196 2.75 -11.79 35.18
C PRO A 196 3.26 -12.97 34.32
N PHE A 197 2.57 -14.12 34.41
CA PHE A 197 2.85 -15.34 33.67
C PHE A 197 1.57 -15.89 33.02
N GLY A 198 1.51 -15.92 31.71
CA GLY A 198 0.37 -16.40 30.93
C GLY A 198 0.42 -15.95 29.48
N SER A 199 -0.35 -16.59 28.61
CA SER A 199 -0.36 -16.24 27.18
C SER A 199 -1.32 -15.09 26.85
N HIS A 200 -2.37 -14.86 27.66
CA HIS A 200 -3.30 -13.76 27.44
C HIS A 200 -2.77 -12.44 28.03
N ILE A 201 -1.69 -11.95 27.43
CA ILE A 201 -1.05 -10.68 27.79
C ILE A 201 -0.95 -9.80 26.55
N LEU A 202 -1.36 -8.53 26.67
CA LEU A 202 -1.18 -7.48 25.68
C LEU A 202 -0.25 -6.40 26.24
N LEU A 203 0.76 -6.04 25.47
CA LEU A 203 1.68 -4.94 25.77
C LEU A 203 1.18 -3.71 25.03
N GLU A 204 0.70 -2.69 25.75
CA GLU A 204 0.15 -1.47 25.19
C GLU A 204 1.22 -0.37 25.14
N VAL A 205 1.70 -0.02 23.95
CA VAL A 205 2.72 1.01 23.76
C VAL A 205 2.05 2.38 23.66
N ASP A 206 2.24 3.22 24.69
CA ASP A 206 1.60 4.54 24.80
C ASP A 206 2.08 5.55 23.76
N ALA A 207 3.34 5.45 23.34
CA ALA A 207 3.99 6.37 22.43
C ALA A 207 3.48 6.25 20.96
N VAL A 208 2.85 5.13 20.60
CA VAL A 208 2.26 4.89 19.29
C VAL A 208 0.78 4.57 19.44
N ARG A 209 -0.07 5.43 18.92
CA ARG A 209 -1.51 5.29 19.06
C ARG A 209 -2.01 3.92 18.61
N ASP A 210 -2.71 3.24 19.50
CA ASP A 210 -3.34 1.93 19.29
C ASP A 210 -2.35 0.79 18.97
N LEU A 211 -1.05 0.92 19.31
CA LEU A 211 -0.09 -0.17 19.19
C LEU A 211 -0.27 -1.13 20.38
N ARG A 212 -0.62 -2.37 20.05
CA ARG A 212 -0.76 -3.48 21.00
C ARG A 212 0.03 -4.67 20.47
N ILE A 213 0.94 -5.17 21.30
CA ILE A 213 1.85 -6.24 20.96
C ILE A 213 1.45 -7.50 21.73
N ALA A 214 1.40 -8.65 21.05
CA ALA A 214 1.26 -9.96 21.64
C ALA A 214 2.39 -10.88 21.19
N CYS A 215 2.63 -11.96 21.93
CA CYS A 215 3.66 -12.94 21.64
C CYS A 215 3.08 -14.35 21.66
N GLU A 216 3.56 -15.18 20.75
CA GLU A 216 3.34 -16.63 20.70
C GLU A 216 4.66 -17.33 20.38
N ILE A 217 4.74 -18.64 20.61
CA ILE A 217 6.00 -19.37 20.46
C ILE A 217 5.84 -20.54 19.49
N CYS A 218 6.57 -20.50 18.39
CA CYS A 218 6.80 -21.56 17.41
C CYS A 218 5.53 -22.32 17.03
N GLU A 219 5.32 -23.53 17.60
CA GLU A 219 4.20 -24.44 17.32
C GLU A 219 2.83 -23.78 17.56
N ASP A 220 2.74 -22.81 18.43
CA ASP A 220 1.50 -22.04 18.66
C ASP A 220 0.91 -21.51 17.34
N ALA A 221 1.75 -21.07 16.40
CA ALA A 221 1.30 -20.55 15.12
C ALA A 221 0.87 -21.61 14.12
N TRP A 222 1.29 -22.86 14.31
CA TRP A 222 0.96 -23.99 13.42
C TRP A 222 -0.33 -24.69 13.85
N ALA A 223 -0.75 -24.49 15.10
CA ALA A 223 -1.96 -25.08 15.63
C ALA A 223 -3.22 -24.60 14.90
N VAL A 224 -4.24 -25.48 14.80
CA VAL A 224 -5.51 -25.15 14.15
C VAL A 224 -6.19 -23.95 14.84
N HIS A 225 -6.18 -23.93 16.17
CA HIS A 225 -6.66 -22.80 16.99
C HIS A 225 -5.46 -22.04 17.58
N ALA A 226 -4.77 -21.32 16.73
CA ALA A 226 -3.55 -20.61 17.07
C ALA A 226 -3.83 -19.36 17.95
N PRO A 227 -2.96 -19.07 18.94
CA PRO A 227 -3.11 -17.91 19.83
C PRO A 227 -3.22 -16.58 19.12
N HIS A 228 -2.55 -16.38 17.98
CA HIS A 228 -2.62 -15.13 17.22
C HIS A 228 -4.05 -14.74 16.82
N ILE A 229 -4.97 -15.70 16.67
CA ILE A 229 -6.38 -15.40 16.36
C ILE A 229 -7.02 -14.70 17.56
N GLU A 230 -6.84 -15.25 18.77
CA GLU A 230 -7.32 -14.66 20.01
C GLU A 230 -6.66 -13.31 20.29
N HIS A 231 -5.34 -13.21 20.08
CA HIS A 231 -4.58 -11.97 20.24
C HIS A 231 -5.09 -10.86 19.32
N ALA A 232 -5.34 -11.16 18.04
CA ALA A 232 -5.86 -10.19 17.09
C ALA A 232 -7.26 -9.70 17.48
N VAL A 233 -8.14 -10.61 17.89
CA VAL A 233 -9.50 -10.29 18.36
C VAL A 233 -9.47 -9.50 19.67
N ALA A 234 -8.48 -9.74 20.57
CA ALA A 234 -8.24 -8.93 21.76
C ALA A 234 -7.66 -7.53 21.45
N GLY A 235 -7.22 -7.31 20.22
CA GLY A 235 -6.77 -6.01 19.71
C GLY A 235 -5.29 -5.91 19.38
N ALA A 236 -4.49 -6.97 19.55
CA ALA A 236 -3.09 -6.96 19.12
C ALA A 236 -2.97 -6.68 17.62
N ASN A 237 -2.11 -5.75 17.24
CA ASN A 237 -1.83 -5.38 15.85
C ASN A 237 -0.34 -5.52 15.47
N LEU A 238 0.48 -5.99 16.39
CA LEU A 238 1.81 -6.50 16.15
C LEU A 238 1.99 -7.82 16.92
N MET A 239 2.38 -8.88 16.21
CA MET A 239 2.61 -10.21 16.78
C MET A 239 4.11 -10.52 16.73
N VAL A 240 4.62 -11.15 17.80
CA VAL A 240 5.99 -11.64 17.86
C VAL A 240 5.95 -13.15 18.04
N ASN A 241 6.60 -13.89 17.16
CA ASN A 241 6.73 -15.33 17.24
C ASN A 241 8.21 -15.70 17.36
N LEU A 242 8.57 -16.25 18.51
CA LEU A 242 9.88 -16.79 18.79
C LEU A 242 9.89 -18.26 18.40
N SER A 243 10.74 -18.66 17.49
CA SER A 243 10.79 -20.04 16.97
C SER A 243 12.16 -20.69 17.10
N ALA A 244 12.13 -22.02 17.18
CA ALA A 244 13.25 -22.90 16.89
C ALA A 244 12.72 -23.99 15.94
N SER A 245 12.46 -23.59 14.70
CA SER A 245 11.86 -24.45 13.69
C SER A 245 12.95 -25.01 12.77
N ASN A 246 13.07 -26.34 12.72
CA ASN A 246 14.00 -27.04 11.85
C ASN A 246 13.65 -26.86 10.37
N GLU A 247 14.60 -27.18 9.51
CA GLU A 247 14.42 -27.11 8.06
C GLU A 247 14.24 -28.50 7.46
N THR A 248 13.21 -28.62 6.62
CA THR A 248 12.98 -29.78 5.74
C THR A 248 12.62 -29.27 4.35
N VAL A 249 12.78 -30.14 3.34
CA VAL A 249 12.50 -29.74 1.95
C VAL A 249 11.07 -29.27 1.78
N GLY A 250 10.89 -28.05 1.29
CA GLY A 250 9.58 -27.44 1.05
C GLY A 250 8.97 -26.69 2.24
N LYS A 251 9.50 -26.87 3.47
CA LYS A 251 8.94 -26.25 4.69
C LYS A 251 9.02 -24.72 4.67
N ASP A 252 10.10 -24.14 4.11
CA ASP A 252 10.23 -22.67 4.07
C ASP A 252 9.18 -22.00 3.18
N ALA A 253 8.83 -22.62 2.05
CA ALA A 253 7.76 -22.12 1.20
C ALA A 253 6.39 -22.18 1.91
N TYR A 254 6.08 -23.28 2.58
CA TYR A 254 4.85 -23.42 3.37
C TYR A 254 4.82 -22.42 4.55
N ARG A 255 5.93 -22.28 5.28
CA ARG A 255 6.11 -21.31 6.36
C ARG A 255 5.82 -19.89 5.88
N THR A 256 6.38 -19.51 4.74
CA THR A 256 6.16 -18.19 4.14
C THR A 256 4.69 -17.96 3.81
N GLN A 257 4.00 -18.95 3.24
CA GLN A 257 2.56 -18.85 2.95
C GLN A 257 1.72 -18.75 4.23
N LEU A 258 2.04 -19.55 5.25
CA LEU A 258 1.35 -19.56 6.53
C LEU A 258 1.41 -18.17 7.19
N PHE A 259 2.60 -17.64 7.43
CA PHE A 259 2.78 -16.39 8.14
C PHE A 259 2.31 -15.18 7.33
N SER A 260 2.44 -15.20 6.01
CA SER A 260 1.82 -14.18 5.14
C SER A 260 0.29 -14.20 5.27
N SER A 261 -0.32 -15.38 5.29
CA SER A 261 -1.76 -15.54 5.51
C SER A 261 -2.19 -15.10 6.91
N VAL A 262 -1.42 -15.44 7.94
CA VAL A 262 -1.68 -15.01 9.33
C VAL A 262 -1.68 -13.49 9.42
N SER A 263 -0.61 -12.82 8.99
CA SER A 263 -0.49 -11.35 9.01
C SER A 263 -1.63 -10.66 8.25
N ALA A 264 -1.98 -11.16 7.05
CA ALA A 264 -3.06 -10.61 6.23
C ALA A 264 -4.44 -10.80 6.89
N ARG A 265 -4.74 -12.01 7.38
CA ARG A 265 -6.05 -12.36 7.96
C ARG A 265 -6.30 -11.69 9.29
N THR A 266 -5.26 -11.56 10.13
CA THR A 266 -5.36 -10.88 11.43
C THR A 266 -5.20 -9.37 11.35
N LEU A 267 -4.93 -8.84 10.14
CA LEU A 267 -4.63 -7.42 9.89
C LEU A 267 -3.61 -6.91 10.90
N SER A 268 -2.45 -7.57 10.95
CA SER A 268 -1.38 -7.29 11.91
C SER A 268 -0.02 -7.27 11.26
N ASP A 269 0.88 -6.51 11.86
CA ASP A 269 2.31 -6.68 11.69
C ASP A 269 2.73 -8.00 12.35
N TYR A 270 3.72 -8.70 11.79
CA TYR A 270 4.15 -9.99 12.32
C TYR A 270 5.66 -10.15 12.23
N ILE A 271 6.29 -10.50 13.35
CA ILE A 271 7.71 -10.82 13.44
C ILE A 271 7.85 -12.31 13.70
N TYR A 272 8.45 -13.01 12.78
CA TYR A 272 8.89 -14.39 12.94
C TYR A 272 10.42 -14.43 13.02
N VAL A 273 10.97 -15.00 14.08
CA VAL A 273 12.41 -15.18 14.27
C VAL A 273 12.72 -16.59 14.75
N SER A 274 13.58 -17.30 14.03
CA SER A 274 13.91 -18.71 14.31
C SER A 274 15.40 -18.89 14.58
N SER A 275 15.73 -19.86 15.42
CA SER A 275 17.09 -20.31 15.73
C SER A 275 17.86 -20.67 14.46
N GLY A 276 19.18 -20.52 14.51
CA GLY A 276 20.10 -20.76 13.40
C GLY A 276 21.17 -21.82 13.73
N ASP A 277 22.32 -21.69 13.10
CA ASP A 277 23.41 -22.68 13.03
C ASP A 277 24.02 -23.08 14.38
N GLY A 278 23.69 -22.37 15.46
CA GLY A 278 24.21 -22.66 16.82
C GLY A 278 23.51 -23.85 17.51
N GLU A 279 22.40 -24.32 16.97
CA GLU A 279 21.65 -25.44 17.52
C GLU A 279 22.29 -26.79 17.16
N SER A 280 21.99 -27.85 17.94
CA SER A 280 22.48 -29.19 17.68
C SER A 280 21.91 -29.78 16.40
N THR A 281 22.70 -30.56 15.72
CA THR A 281 22.34 -31.24 14.46
C THR A 281 22.19 -32.75 14.63
N GLN A 282 21.69 -33.20 15.79
CA GLN A 282 21.50 -34.64 16.00
C GLN A 282 20.65 -35.24 14.86
N ASP A 283 19.44 -34.71 14.66
CA ASP A 283 18.54 -35.08 13.56
C ASP A 283 17.81 -33.82 13.00
N LEU A 284 18.10 -32.63 13.53
CA LEU A 284 17.52 -31.37 13.16
C LEU A 284 18.59 -30.44 12.55
N VAL A 285 18.17 -29.61 11.61
CA VAL A 285 18.99 -28.52 11.06
C VAL A 285 18.19 -27.23 11.13
N PHE A 286 18.79 -26.15 11.63
CA PHE A 286 18.13 -24.86 11.82
C PHE A 286 18.68 -23.83 10.83
N GLY A 287 17.79 -23.16 10.10
CA GLY A 287 18.16 -22.25 9.02
C GLY A 287 18.25 -20.79 9.42
N GLY A 288 17.83 -20.41 10.63
CA GLY A 288 17.83 -19.03 11.11
C GLY A 288 16.87 -18.11 10.33
N ARG A 289 15.72 -18.60 9.96
CA ARG A 289 14.72 -17.84 9.19
C ARG A 289 14.20 -16.65 9.98
N VAL A 290 14.16 -15.45 9.34
CA VAL A 290 13.47 -14.27 9.83
C VAL A 290 12.48 -13.80 8.77
N MET A 291 11.26 -13.45 9.19
CA MET A 291 10.28 -12.75 8.36
C MET A 291 9.64 -11.63 9.17
N MET A 292 9.63 -10.43 8.60
CA MET A 292 8.95 -9.27 9.15
C MET A 292 7.86 -8.86 8.15
N LEU A 293 6.60 -9.07 8.52
CA LEU A 293 5.44 -9.02 7.64
C LEU A 293 4.49 -7.89 8.07
N GLU A 294 3.91 -7.19 7.11
CA GLU A 294 2.88 -6.16 7.30
C GLU A 294 1.68 -6.44 6.41
N ASN A 295 0.54 -6.79 7.00
CA ASN A 295 -0.68 -7.12 6.25
C ASN A 295 -0.43 -8.13 5.12
N GLY A 296 0.31 -9.19 5.42
CA GLY A 296 0.66 -10.25 4.49
C GLY A 296 1.84 -9.97 3.55
N SER A 297 2.32 -8.74 3.52
CA SER A 297 3.47 -8.35 2.69
C SER A 297 4.77 -8.47 3.46
N LEU A 298 5.78 -9.08 2.85
CA LEU A 298 7.12 -9.20 3.42
C LEU A 298 7.84 -7.84 3.34
N LEU A 299 8.21 -7.27 4.48
CA LEU A 299 8.98 -6.02 4.57
C LEU A 299 10.48 -6.27 4.60
N ALA A 300 10.90 -7.25 5.39
CA ALA A 300 12.29 -7.64 5.55
C ALA A 300 12.38 -9.13 5.90
N GLU A 301 13.47 -9.76 5.48
CA GLU A 301 13.70 -11.18 5.73
C GLU A 301 15.19 -11.50 5.89
N ARG A 302 15.45 -12.61 6.57
CA ARG A 302 16.64 -13.43 6.39
C ARG A 302 16.16 -14.77 5.86
N LYS A 303 16.67 -15.19 4.72
CA LYS A 303 16.40 -16.52 4.17
C LYS A 303 17.12 -17.59 4.98
N ILE A 304 16.64 -18.82 4.86
CA ILE A 304 17.35 -19.96 5.45
C ILE A 304 18.76 -20.06 4.85
N PHE A 305 19.75 -20.35 5.70
CA PHE A 305 21.16 -20.54 5.30
C PHE A 305 21.82 -19.35 4.58
N ASP A 306 21.33 -18.14 4.82
CA ASP A 306 21.72 -16.90 4.11
C ASP A 306 22.92 -16.17 4.77
N ASN A 307 23.84 -16.90 5.39
CA ASN A 307 25.05 -16.32 6.03
C ASN A 307 26.23 -17.25 5.95
N ALA A 308 27.41 -16.71 6.31
CA ALA A 308 28.50 -17.55 6.77
C ALA A 308 28.08 -18.30 8.05
N TYR A 309 28.49 -19.55 8.16
CA TYR A 309 28.14 -20.42 9.29
C TYR A 309 28.51 -19.79 10.63
N GLY A 310 27.58 -19.79 11.56
CA GLY A 310 27.78 -19.29 12.92
C GLY A 310 27.81 -17.76 13.05
N GLU A 311 27.45 -16.98 12.01
CA GLU A 311 27.36 -15.53 12.10
C GLU A 311 26.04 -15.05 12.69
N THR A 312 26.12 -14.10 13.62
CA THR A 312 24.95 -13.35 14.09
C THR A 312 24.37 -12.47 13.00
N LYS A 313 23.04 -12.43 12.90
CA LYS A 313 22.34 -11.53 11.99
C LYS A 313 21.23 -10.76 12.68
N ILE A 314 21.15 -9.46 12.38
CA ILE A 314 20.07 -8.59 12.83
C ILE A 314 19.32 -8.09 11.58
N VAL A 315 18.01 -8.29 11.56
CA VAL A 315 17.10 -7.85 10.49
C VAL A 315 16.21 -6.75 11.06
N TYR A 316 16.09 -5.64 10.35
CA TYR A 316 15.29 -4.49 10.76
C TYR A 316 14.10 -4.29 9.84
N ALA A 317 12.96 -3.85 10.39
CA ALA A 317 11.83 -3.33 9.62
C ALA A 317 11.20 -2.12 10.32
N ASP A 318 10.68 -1.20 9.52
CA ASP A 318 9.84 -0.09 9.97
C ASP A 318 8.37 -0.44 9.70
N PHE A 319 7.65 -0.90 10.72
CA PHE A 319 6.21 -1.22 10.64
C PHE A 319 5.36 0.03 10.63
N ASP A 320 4.26 0.01 9.89
CA ASP A 320 3.30 1.10 9.82
C ASP A 320 2.01 0.79 10.58
N VAL A 321 2.02 1.06 11.87
CA VAL A 321 0.87 0.84 12.77
C VAL A 321 -0.37 1.63 12.33
N GLN A 322 -0.21 2.83 11.77
CA GLN A 322 -1.35 3.60 11.27
C GLN A 322 -2.02 2.93 10.07
N ARG A 323 -1.25 2.27 9.21
CA ARG A 323 -1.78 1.47 8.10
C ARG A 323 -2.60 0.29 8.63
N MET A 324 -2.08 -0.46 9.61
CA MET A 324 -2.83 -1.57 10.21
C MET A 324 -4.15 -1.08 10.82
N ASN A 325 -4.13 0.01 11.55
CA ASN A 325 -5.33 0.62 12.13
C ASN A 325 -6.31 1.12 11.06
N TYR A 326 -5.82 1.59 9.91
CA TYR A 326 -6.66 1.98 8.78
C TYR A 326 -7.31 0.77 8.12
N GLU A 327 -6.57 -0.31 7.85
CA GLU A 327 -7.10 -1.55 7.27
C GLU A 327 -8.18 -2.18 8.18
N ARG A 328 -7.95 -2.23 9.50
CA ARG A 328 -8.94 -2.71 10.47
C ARG A 328 -10.23 -1.90 10.45
N ARG A 329 -10.16 -0.56 10.32
CA ARG A 329 -11.35 0.29 10.20
C ARG A 329 -12.14 0.05 8.91
N ARG A 330 -11.46 -0.33 7.83
CA ARG A 330 -12.12 -0.65 6.54
C ARG A 330 -12.78 -2.01 6.52
N MET A 331 -12.22 -2.96 7.27
CA MET A 331 -12.66 -4.35 7.27
C MET A 331 -13.81 -4.54 8.27
N THR A 332 -15.04 -4.45 7.79
CA THR A 332 -16.24 -4.57 8.64
C THR A 332 -16.43 -5.95 9.27
N SER A 333 -15.80 -6.99 8.69
CA SER A 333 -15.79 -8.35 9.23
C SER A 333 -14.76 -8.55 10.34
N PHE A 334 -13.84 -7.60 10.56
CA PHE A 334 -12.87 -7.63 11.66
C PHE A 334 -13.44 -6.88 12.87
N GLN A 335 -13.54 -7.55 14.01
CA GLN A 335 -14.07 -6.97 15.23
C GLN A 335 -13.14 -7.25 16.41
N ILE A 336 -12.80 -6.20 17.15
CA ILE A 336 -12.10 -6.30 18.45
C ILE A 336 -13.13 -6.59 19.52
N ARG A 337 -12.83 -7.55 20.40
CA ARG A 337 -13.63 -7.90 21.59
C ARG A 337 -12.86 -7.49 22.83
N GLU A 338 -13.28 -6.42 23.48
CA GLU A 338 -12.55 -5.87 24.65
C GLU A 338 -12.64 -6.78 25.89
N GLU A 339 -13.68 -7.60 26.02
CA GLU A 339 -13.89 -8.53 27.14
C GLU A 339 -13.14 -9.87 26.95
N SER A 340 -11.90 -9.81 26.49
CA SER A 340 -11.17 -11.00 26.09
C SER A 340 -10.46 -11.75 27.22
N GLY A 341 -10.49 -11.26 28.47
CA GLY A 341 -9.74 -11.85 29.60
C GLY A 341 -8.22 -11.64 29.51
N TYR A 342 -7.77 -10.67 28.71
CA TYR A 342 -6.36 -10.32 28.59
C TYR A 342 -5.90 -9.35 29.67
N LEU A 343 -4.73 -9.64 30.26
CA LEU A 343 -3.99 -8.67 31.06
C LEU A 343 -3.34 -7.64 30.11
N ARG A 344 -3.53 -6.36 30.39
CA ARG A 344 -2.94 -5.26 29.62
C ARG A 344 -1.80 -4.63 30.41
N ILE A 345 -0.60 -4.66 29.87
CA ILE A 345 0.59 -4.10 30.49
C ILE A 345 1.00 -2.85 29.74
N PRO A 346 1.00 -1.67 30.37
CA PRO A 346 1.45 -0.45 29.73
C PRO A 346 2.97 -0.47 29.51
N VAL A 347 3.39 -0.14 28.31
CA VAL A 347 4.80 -0.03 27.89
C VAL A 347 5.09 1.43 27.59
N LEU A 348 5.90 2.04 28.45
CA LEU A 348 6.31 3.44 28.29
C LEU A 348 7.52 3.51 27.39
N MET A 349 7.42 4.25 26.30
CA MET A 349 8.52 4.47 25.36
C MET A 349 8.64 5.94 24.96
N GLU A 350 9.87 6.43 24.87
CA GLU A 350 10.13 7.67 24.19
C GLU A 350 10.18 7.41 22.67
N VAL A 351 9.22 7.95 21.96
CA VAL A 351 9.21 7.84 20.51
C VAL A 351 10.03 8.99 19.93
N ARG A 352 11.31 8.83 19.91
CA ARG A 352 12.21 9.71 19.16
C ARG A 352 12.09 9.38 17.67
N GLY A 353 12.18 10.39 16.80
CA GLY A 353 12.17 10.15 15.35
C GLY A 353 13.32 9.21 14.98
N CYS A 354 13.02 8.07 14.41
CA CYS A 354 14.04 7.24 13.77
C CYS A 354 14.10 7.55 12.28
N GLU A 355 15.26 7.41 11.71
CA GLU A 355 15.43 7.43 10.27
C GLU A 355 14.73 6.22 9.68
N LEU A 356 13.84 6.46 8.69
CA LEU A 356 13.16 5.37 8.00
C LEU A 356 14.15 4.67 7.07
N THR A 357 14.32 3.38 7.28
CA THR A 357 15.11 2.51 6.40
C THR A 357 14.23 1.79 5.37
N ARG A 358 12.91 1.86 5.56
CA ARG A 358 11.92 1.30 4.65
C ARG A 358 11.94 2.01 3.30
N VAL A 359 11.99 1.25 2.22
CA VAL A 359 11.90 1.75 0.86
C VAL A 359 10.43 1.81 0.43
N PHE A 360 10.01 2.95 -0.12
CA PHE A 360 8.69 3.15 -0.70
C PHE A 360 8.83 3.22 -2.22
N ASP A 361 8.08 2.36 -2.93
CA ASP A 361 8.10 2.34 -4.39
C ASP A 361 7.55 3.67 -4.93
N PRO A 362 8.28 4.38 -5.80
CA PRO A 362 7.78 5.60 -6.45
C PRO A 362 6.59 5.34 -7.39
N HIS A 363 6.44 4.12 -7.87
CA HIS A 363 5.34 3.72 -8.76
C HIS A 363 4.46 2.61 -8.14
N PRO A 364 3.73 2.89 -7.05
CA PRO A 364 3.08 1.86 -6.22
C PRO A 364 1.96 1.08 -6.93
N PHE A 365 1.51 1.54 -8.09
CA PHE A 365 0.53 0.83 -8.92
C PHE A 365 1.19 -0.16 -9.90
N VAL A 366 2.47 0.03 -10.19
CA VAL A 366 3.21 -0.80 -11.16
C VAL A 366 4.00 -1.86 -10.39
N PRO A 367 3.89 -3.16 -10.73
CA PRO A 367 4.66 -4.20 -10.05
C PRO A 367 6.17 -4.04 -10.28
N ALA A 368 6.95 -4.11 -9.21
CA ALA A 368 8.42 -4.05 -9.28
C ALA A 368 9.02 -5.33 -9.88
N ASP A 369 8.38 -6.50 -9.66
CA ASP A 369 8.84 -7.80 -10.17
C ASP A 369 8.50 -8.01 -11.65
N ALA A 370 9.51 -8.31 -12.47
CA ALA A 370 9.37 -8.49 -13.92
C ALA A 370 8.51 -9.71 -14.30
N ALA A 371 8.62 -10.84 -13.58
CA ALA A 371 7.86 -12.06 -13.86
C ALA A 371 6.38 -11.90 -13.45
N GLY A 372 6.12 -11.30 -12.28
CA GLY A 372 4.78 -10.99 -11.82
C GLY A 372 4.10 -9.89 -12.65
N ARG A 373 4.87 -9.05 -13.31
CA ARG A 373 4.44 -7.90 -14.10
C ARG A 373 3.57 -8.28 -15.30
N LEU A 374 4.04 -9.22 -16.13
CA LEU A 374 3.29 -9.69 -17.31
C LEU A 374 1.97 -10.35 -16.92
N LYS A 375 2.00 -11.22 -15.91
CA LYS A 375 0.78 -11.85 -15.39
C LYS A 375 -0.22 -10.81 -14.89
N ARG A 376 0.24 -9.82 -14.13
CA ARG A 376 -0.63 -8.77 -13.59
C ARG A 376 -1.20 -7.86 -14.68
N CYS A 377 -0.42 -7.55 -15.72
CA CYS A 377 -0.93 -6.84 -16.90
C CYS A 377 -2.05 -7.63 -17.57
N GLU A 378 -1.86 -8.92 -17.78
CA GLU A 378 -2.88 -9.79 -18.38
C GLU A 378 -4.13 -9.87 -17.51
N ASP A 379 -3.99 -10.00 -16.19
CA ASP A 379 -5.13 -10.00 -15.25
C ASP A 379 -5.92 -8.68 -15.34
N ILE A 380 -5.25 -7.52 -15.40
CA ILE A 380 -5.90 -6.22 -15.53
C ILE A 380 -6.65 -6.11 -16.86
N LEU A 381 -6.00 -6.44 -17.97
CA LEU A 381 -6.61 -6.41 -19.31
C LEU A 381 -7.82 -7.35 -19.38
N ASN A 382 -7.74 -8.52 -18.73
CA ASN A 382 -8.86 -9.46 -18.65
C ASN A 382 -10.02 -8.90 -17.82
N ILE A 383 -9.75 -8.24 -16.69
CA ILE A 383 -10.80 -7.59 -15.88
C ILE A 383 -11.49 -6.50 -16.71
N GLN A 384 -10.73 -5.64 -17.39
CA GLN A 384 -11.27 -4.56 -18.21
C GLN A 384 -12.11 -5.11 -19.39
N SER A 385 -11.57 -6.03 -20.16
CA SER A 385 -12.23 -6.57 -21.36
C SER A 385 -13.45 -7.42 -21.02
N ARG A 386 -13.43 -8.23 -19.95
CA ARG A 386 -14.57 -9.00 -19.50
C ARG A 386 -15.69 -8.12 -18.91
N GLY A 387 -15.32 -7.04 -18.22
CA GLY A 387 -16.28 -6.04 -17.76
C GLY A 387 -17.07 -5.43 -18.93
N LEU A 388 -16.35 -4.98 -19.96
CA LEU A 388 -16.97 -4.45 -21.18
C LEU A 388 -17.78 -5.53 -21.95
N ALA A 389 -17.20 -6.71 -22.14
CA ALA A 389 -17.87 -7.81 -22.83
C ALA A 389 -19.21 -8.18 -22.16
N ARG A 390 -19.23 -8.23 -20.82
CA ARG A 390 -20.47 -8.50 -20.09
C ARG A 390 -21.51 -7.40 -20.30
N ARG A 391 -21.10 -6.13 -20.33
CA ARG A 391 -22.00 -4.99 -20.60
C ARG A 391 -22.60 -5.12 -21.99
N LEU A 392 -21.77 -5.28 -23.03
CA LEU A 392 -22.21 -5.43 -24.42
C LEU A 392 -23.17 -6.62 -24.61
N HIS A 393 -22.81 -7.78 -24.05
CA HIS A 393 -23.64 -8.97 -24.11
C HIS A 393 -25.01 -8.77 -23.43
N HIS A 394 -25.02 -8.14 -22.26
CA HIS A 394 -26.25 -7.94 -21.48
C HIS A 394 -27.28 -7.06 -22.21
N ILE A 395 -26.81 -5.99 -22.84
CA ILE A 395 -27.68 -5.05 -23.56
C ILE A 395 -27.87 -5.43 -25.04
N HIS A 396 -27.36 -6.59 -25.45
CA HIS A 396 -27.41 -7.09 -26.85
C HIS A 396 -26.85 -6.06 -27.84
N CYS A 397 -25.78 -5.37 -27.47
CA CYS A 397 -25.19 -4.30 -28.26
C CYS A 397 -24.13 -4.84 -29.23
N PRO A 398 -24.32 -4.70 -30.55
CA PRO A 398 -23.43 -5.29 -31.54
C PRO A 398 -22.21 -4.40 -31.87
N SER A 399 -22.19 -3.14 -31.43
CA SER A 399 -21.17 -2.18 -31.82
C SER A 399 -20.72 -1.30 -30.65
N ALA A 400 -19.50 -0.75 -30.77
CA ALA A 400 -18.93 0.22 -29.85
C ALA A 400 -18.38 1.43 -30.63
N VAL A 401 -18.53 2.62 -30.05
CA VAL A 401 -17.98 3.86 -30.60
C VAL A 401 -16.96 4.41 -29.61
N ILE A 402 -15.78 4.75 -30.10
CA ILE A 402 -14.70 5.25 -29.28
C ILE A 402 -13.99 6.43 -29.95
N GLY A 403 -13.80 7.51 -29.20
CA GLY A 403 -12.94 8.62 -29.64
C GLY A 403 -11.47 8.24 -29.54
N VAL A 404 -10.75 8.28 -30.66
CA VAL A 404 -9.33 7.94 -30.71
C VAL A 404 -8.52 9.17 -31.05
N SER A 405 -7.81 9.73 -30.08
CA SER A 405 -6.91 10.86 -30.25
C SER A 405 -5.51 10.45 -30.72
N GLY A 406 -5.15 9.17 -30.57
CA GLY A 406 -3.77 8.70 -30.77
C GLY A 406 -2.89 8.85 -29.51
N GLY A 407 -3.46 9.26 -28.39
CA GLY A 407 -2.81 9.30 -27.08
C GLY A 407 -3.00 8.00 -26.27
N LEU A 408 -2.32 7.90 -25.14
CA LEU A 408 -2.24 6.70 -24.27
C LEU A 408 -3.60 6.12 -23.87
N ASP A 409 -4.51 6.96 -23.39
CA ASP A 409 -5.77 6.52 -22.80
C ASP A 409 -6.71 5.94 -23.84
N SER A 410 -6.85 6.62 -24.99
CA SER A 410 -7.65 6.13 -26.10
C SER A 410 -7.05 4.86 -26.73
N THR A 411 -5.73 4.73 -26.71
CA THR A 411 -5.02 3.53 -27.14
C THR A 411 -5.35 2.33 -26.26
N LEU A 412 -5.20 2.46 -24.94
CA LEU A 412 -5.56 1.38 -24.02
C LEU A 412 -7.05 1.01 -24.12
N ALA A 413 -7.93 2.01 -24.19
CA ALA A 413 -9.37 1.77 -24.32
C ALA A 413 -9.72 1.01 -25.62
N LEU A 414 -9.06 1.31 -26.74
CA LEU A 414 -9.27 0.60 -28.00
C LEU A 414 -8.73 -0.84 -27.94
N LEU A 415 -7.57 -1.07 -27.32
CA LEU A 415 -7.02 -2.42 -27.08
C LEU A 415 -7.96 -3.28 -26.23
N VAL A 416 -8.49 -2.72 -25.14
CA VAL A 416 -9.48 -3.38 -24.28
C VAL A 416 -10.76 -3.68 -25.03
N THR A 417 -11.24 -2.76 -25.87
CA THR A 417 -12.46 -2.92 -26.67
C THR A 417 -12.29 -4.03 -27.71
N ALA A 418 -11.16 -4.07 -28.42
CA ALA A 418 -10.85 -5.15 -29.36
C ALA A 418 -10.84 -6.52 -28.68
N ARG A 419 -10.21 -6.64 -27.50
CA ARG A 419 -10.22 -7.89 -26.70
C ARG A 419 -11.65 -8.27 -26.26
N ALA A 420 -12.49 -7.32 -25.91
CA ALA A 420 -13.88 -7.58 -25.52
C ALA A 420 -14.71 -8.11 -26.70
N PHE A 421 -14.46 -7.59 -27.93
CA PHE A 421 -15.11 -8.07 -29.13
C PHE A 421 -14.67 -9.48 -29.50
N ASP A 422 -13.36 -9.78 -29.38
CA ASP A 422 -12.83 -11.14 -29.58
C ASP A 422 -13.47 -12.15 -28.61
N LEU A 423 -13.62 -11.79 -27.33
CA LEU A 423 -14.26 -12.62 -26.31
C LEU A 423 -15.74 -12.94 -26.64
N LEU A 424 -16.42 -12.04 -27.34
CA LEU A 424 -17.81 -12.20 -27.74
C LEU A 424 -18.00 -12.83 -29.12
N GLY A 425 -16.90 -13.02 -29.87
CA GLY A 425 -16.95 -13.44 -31.28
C GLY A 425 -17.58 -12.37 -32.19
N LEU A 426 -17.55 -11.10 -31.79
CA LEU A 426 -18.05 -9.99 -32.58
C LEU A 426 -16.99 -9.51 -33.57
N PRO A 427 -17.36 -9.13 -34.80
CA PRO A 427 -16.41 -8.57 -35.75
C PRO A 427 -15.81 -7.26 -35.24
N ARG A 428 -14.48 -7.12 -35.28
CA ARG A 428 -13.80 -5.89 -34.86
C ARG A 428 -14.16 -4.67 -35.72
N GLU A 429 -14.66 -4.88 -36.92
CA GLU A 429 -15.21 -3.84 -37.80
C GLU A 429 -16.43 -3.13 -37.20
N ASN A 430 -17.11 -3.75 -36.23
CA ASN A 430 -18.18 -3.14 -35.49
C ASN A 430 -17.70 -2.18 -34.39
N ILE A 431 -16.40 -2.10 -34.15
CA ILE A 431 -15.79 -1.05 -33.35
C ILE A 431 -15.57 0.17 -34.27
N LEU A 432 -16.28 1.26 -34.00
CA LEU A 432 -16.08 2.52 -34.72
C LEU A 432 -15.09 3.40 -33.96
N ALA A 433 -13.84 3.42 -34.41
CA ALA A 433 -12.83 4.39 -33.99
C ALA A 433 -13.10 5.73 -34.67
N VAL A 434 -13.30 6.79 -33.89
CA VAL A 434 -13.61 8.12 -34.41
C VAL A 434 -12.46 9.06 -34.09
N THR A 435 -11.81 9.59 -35.11
CA THR A 435 -10.87 10.71 -34.95
C THR A 435 -11.57 12.03 -35.30
N MET A 436 -11.37 13.03 -34.44
CA MET A 436 -12.08 14.31 -34.55
C MET A 436 -11.08 15.48 -34.52
N PRO A 437 -10.36 15.69 -35.65
CA PRO A 437 -9.41 16.80 -35.72
C PRO A 437 -10.10 18.15 -35.50
N CYS A 438 -9.47 18.97 -34.64
CA CYS A 438 -9.86 20.34 -34.37
C CYS A 438 -8.59 21.24 -34.34
N PHE A 439 -8.64 22.36 -33.67
CA PHE A 439 -7.59 23.37 -33.68
C PHE A 439 -6.24 22.92 -33.09
N GLY A 440 -6.23 21.95 -32.19
CA GLY A 440 -5.04 21.49 -31.45
C GLY A 440 -4.46 20.13 -31.88
N THR A 441 -5.04 19.45 -32.89
CA THR A 441 -4.61 18.11 -33.28
C THR A 441 -3.28 18.16 -34.05
N THR A 442 -2.30 17.31 -33.62
CA THR A 442 -0.99 17.21 -34.28
C THR A 442 -0.94 16.07 -35.28
N ASP A 443 -0.06 16.18 -36.29
CA ASP A 443 0.10 15.15 -37.34
C ASP A 443 0.51 13.79 -36.74
N ARG A 444 1.34 13.78 -35.70
CA ARG A 444 1.83 12.54 -35.05
C ARG A 444 0.70 11.76 -34.40
N THR A 445 -0.07 12.40 -33.56
CA THR A 445 -1.20 11.76 -32.86
C THR A 445 -2.29 11.33 -33.82
N TYR A 446 -2.55 12.15 -34.84
CA TYR A 446 -3.47 11.79 -35.91
C TYR A 446 -3.04 10.50 -36.65
N HIS A 447 -1.76 10.38 -37.05
CA HIS A 447 -1.25 9.18 -37.71
C HIS A 447 -1.27 7.95 -36.79
N ASN A 448 -0.99 8.14 -35.50
CA ASN A 448 -1.12 7.07 -34.50
C ASN A 448 -2.55 6.56 -34.41
N ALA A 449 -3.55 7.45 -34.38
CA ALA A 449 -4.97 7.05 -34.34
C ALA A 449 -5.37 6.22 -35.56
N LEU A 450 -4.93 6.66 -36.79
CA LEU A 450 -5.20 5.93 -38.02
C LEU A 450 -4.55 4.54 -38.03
N THR A 451 -3.26 4.48 -37.68
CA THR A 451 -2.49 3.23 -37.66
C THR A 451 -3.06 2.25 -36.67
N LEU A 452 -3.39 2.72 -35.47
CA LEU A 452 -3.94 1.89 -34.38
C LEU A 452 -5.28 1.29 -34.79
N ALA A 453 -6.23 2.09 -35.33
CA ALA A 453 -7.52 1.59 -35.76
C ALA A 453 -7.37 0.53 -36.86
N LYS A 454 -6.51 0.78 -37.85
CA LYS A 454 -6.24 -0.12 -38.98
C LYS A 454 -5.61 -1.44 -38.51
N THR A 455 -4.58 -1.39 -37.65
CA THR A 455 -3.87 -2.60 -37.19
C THR A 455 -4.74 -3.46 -36.30
N LEU A 456 -5.66 -2.87 -35.54
CA LEU A 456 -6.61 -3.61 -34.71
C LEU A 456 -7.86 -4.10 -35.47
N GLY A 457 -8.01 -3.75 -36.77
CA GLY A 457 -9.16 -4.15 -37.59
C GLY A 457 -10.46 -3.41 -37.25
N ALA A 458 -10.39 -2.27 -36.57
CA ALA A 458 -11.54 -1.42 -36.27
C ALA A 458 -11.93 -0.56 -37.47
N SER A 459 -13.23 -0.26 -37.64
CA SER A 459 -13.71 0.74 -38.61
C SER A 459 -13.28 2.12 -38.15
N LEU A 460 -12.79 2.94 -39.11
CA LEU A 460 -12.33 4.30 -38.84
C LEU A 460 -13.29 5.32 -39.45
N LYS A 461 -13.61 6.39 -38.71
CA LYS A 461 -14.33 7.56 -39.21
C LYS A 461 -13.61 8.84 -38.79
N GLU A 462 -13.35 9.71 -39.73
CA GLU A 462 -12.89 11.08 -39.48
C GLU A 462 -14.10 12.02 -39.46
N VAL A 463 -14.19 12.86 -38.43
CA VAL A 463 -15.19 13.93 -38.31
C VAL A 463 -14.49 15.23 -37.95
N ARG A 464 -14.42 16.14 -38.90
CA ARG A 464 -13.81 17.48 -38.71
C ARG A 464 -14.79 18.39 -37.98
N ILE A 465 -14.59 18.60 -36.68
CA ILE A 465 -15.52 19.36 -35.86
C ILE A 465 -15.29 20.87 -35.83
N ALA A 466 -14.23 21.37 -36.48
CA ALA A 466 -13.87 22.78 -36.43
C ALA A 466 -15.00 23.73 -36.89
N ALA A 467 -15.77 23.34 -37.92
CA ALA A 467 -16.90 24.15 -38.40
C ALA A 467 -18.02 24.27 -37.38
N SER A 468 -18.41 23.16 -36.74
CA SER A 468 -19.45 23.14 -35.70
C SER A 468 -19.02 23.94 -34.47
N VAL A 469 -17.78 23.78 -34.00
CA VAL A 469 -17.21 24.53 -32.88
C VAL A 469 -17.16 26.03 -33.20
N THR A 470 -16.73 26.42 -34.41
CA THR A 470 -16.70 27.82 -34.84
C THR A 470 -18.12 28.42 -34.86
N GLN A 471 -19.11 27.66 -35.34
CA GLN A 471 -20.51 28.12 -35.32
C GLN A 471 -21.01 28.27 -33.87
N HIS A 472 -20.72 27.30 -32.99
CA HIS A 472 -21.07 27.39 -31.59
C HIS A 472 -20.45 28.62 -30.89
N PHE A 473 -19.18 28.94 -31.18
CA PHE A 473 -18.53 30.13 -30.63
C PHE A 473 -19.23 31.43 -31.09
N LYS A 474 -19.66 31.50 -32.36
CA LYS A 474 -20.46 32.63 -32.84
C LYS A 474 -21.81 32.76 -32.12
N ASP A 475 -22.47 31.64 -31.88
CA ASP A 475 -23.81 31.62 -31.24
C ASP A 475 -23.78 32.05 -29.77
N ILE A 476 -22.63 31.93 -29.09
CA ILE A 476 -22.42 32.32 -27.71
C ILE A 476 -21.56 33.58 -27.54
N ASP A 477 -21.25 34.28 -28.59
CA ASP A 477 -20.39 35.47 -28.61
C ASP A 477 -18.98 35.23 -28.00
N GLN A 478 -18.40 34.02 -28.20
CA GLN A 478 -17.03 33.70 -27.78
C GLN A 478 -16.04 34.23 -28.84
N ASP A 479 -15.06 35.00 -28.35
CA ASP A 479 -13.93 35.41 -29.19
C ASP A 479 -13.04 34.20 -29.54
N PRO A 480 -12.88 33.83 -30.80
CA PRO A 480 -12.08 32.69 -31.20
C PRO A 480 -10.57 32.85 -30.91
N GLU A 481 -10.08 34.09 -30.74
CA GLU A 481 -8.69 34.37 -30.39
C GLU A 481 -8.44 34.25 -28.87
N LEU A 482 -9.51 34.20 -28.07
CA LEU A 482 -9.42 34.00 -26.62
C LEU A 482 -9.40 32.50 -26.29
N HIS A 483 -8.21 31.93 -26.15
CA HIS A 483 -7.98 30.53 -25.86
C HIS A 483 -8.18 30.23 -24.36
N ASP A 484 -9.37 30.50 -23.83
CA ASP A 484 -9.75 30.27 -22.45
C ASP A 484 -10.42 28.89 -22.23
N VAL A 485 -10.94 28.66 -21.04
CA VAL A 485 -11.65 27.43 -20.66
C VAL A 485 -12.92 27.19 -21.50
N THR A 486 -13.54 28.25 -22.06
CA THR A 486 -14.69 28.14 -22.96
C THR A 486 -14.28 27.57 -24.30
N TYR A 487 -13.16 28.05 -24.82
CA TYR A 487 -12.55 27.57 -26.05
C TYR A 487 -12.20 26.07 -25.97
N GLU A 488 -11.57 25.63 -24.88
CA GLU A 488 -11.23 24.22 -24.67
C GLU A 488 -12.48 23.34 -24.50
N ASN A 489 -13.39 23.77 -23.61
CA ASN A 489 -14.59 22.99 -23.27
C ASN A 489 -15.59 22.88 -24.42
N GLY A 490 -15.67 23.90 -25.29
CA GLY A 490 -16.51 23.85 -26.50
C GLY A 490 -16.11 22.71 -27.43
N GLN A 491 -14.82 22.54 -27.67
CA GLN A 491 -14.29 21.44 -28.49
C GLN A 491 -14.53 20.07 -27.86
N ALA A 492 -14.30 19.93 -26.52
CA ALA A 492 -14.48 18.68 -25.82
C ALA A 492 -15.96 18.21 -25.83
N ARG A 493 -16.91 19.14 -25.65
CA ARG A 493 -18.36 18.82 -25.68
C ARG A 493 -18.83 18.45 -27.08
N GLU A 494 -18.33 19.12 -28.12
CA GLU A 494 -18.65 18.76 -29.50
C GLU A 494 -18.19 17.35 -29.85
N ARG A 495 -16.97 16.95 -29.42
CA ARG A 495 -16.49 15.56 -29.58
C ARG A 495 -17.43 14.56 -28.89
N THR A 496 -17.89 14.86 -27.70
CA THR A 496 -18.80 13.98 -26.97
C THR A 496 -20.15 13.86 -27.66
N GLN A 497 -20.72 14.96 -28.14
CA GLN A 497 -21.98 14.96 -28.88
C GLN A 497 -21.89 14.08 -30.13
N VAL A 498 -20.85 14.25 -30.93
CA VAL A 498 -20.60 13.44 -32.14
C VAL A 498 -20.51 11.95 -31.82
N LEU A 499 -19.80 11.57 -30.75
CA LEU A 499 -19.68 10.16 -30.34
C LEU A 499 -21.01 9.56 -29.92
N MET A 500 -21.81 10.30 -29.14
CA MET A 500 -23.12 9.85 -28.66
C MET A 500 -24.10 9.65 -29.83
N ASP A 501 -24.13 10.57 -30.79
CA ASP A 501 -24.99 10.49 -31.98
C ASP A 501 -24.58 9.34 -32.90
N LEU A 502 -23.28 9.12 -33.09
CA LEU A 502 -22.77 7.99 -33.87
C LEU A 502 -23.08 6.65 -33.20
N ALA A 503 -23.06 6.60 -31.85
CA ALA A 503 -23.45 5.41 -31.12
C ALA A 503 -24.94 5.10 -31.33
N ASN A 504 -25.82 6.11 -31.30
CA ASN A 504 -27.25 5.95 -31.63
C ASN A 504 -27.45 5.44 -33.06
N GLN A 505 -26.76 6.01 -34.06
CA GLN A 505 -26.86 5.56 -35.46
C GLN A 505 -26.45 4.11 -35.65
N ARG A 506 -25.51 3.60 -34.83
CA ARG A 506 -24.98 2.25 -34.97
C ARG A 506 -25.58 1.24 -34.00
N ASN A 507 -26.58 1.62 -33.22
CA ASN A 507 -27.10 0.80 -32.12
C ASN A 507 -25.97 0.33 -31.20
N GLY A 508 -25.05 1.25 -30.85
CA GLY A 508 -23.84 1.03 -30.12
C GLY A 508 -23.79 1.79 -28.79
N ILE A 509 -22.68 1.62 -28.08
CA ILE A 509 -22.36 2.41 -26.89
C ILE A 509 -21.05 3.17 -27.05
N VAL A 510 -20.95 4.31 -26.34
CA VAL A 510 -19.71 5.08 -26.27
C VAL A 510 -18.81 4.51 -25.18
N ILE A 511 -17.57 4.18 -25.55
CA ILE A 511 -16.52 3.71 -24.64
C ILE A 511 -15.73 4.90 -24.12
N GLY A 512 -15.66 5.03 -22.79
CA GLY A 512 -14.89 6.07 -22.11
C GLY A 512 -13.40 5.72 -22.04
N THR A 513 -12.57 6.73 -22.28
CA THR A 513 -11.12 6.61 -22.30
C THR A 513 -10.43 7.16 -21.06
N GLY A 514 -11.10 8.04 -20.28
CA GLY A 514 -10.53 8.71 -19.11
C GLY A 514 -10.02 7.75 -18.06
N ASP A 515 -8.85 8.01 -17.49
CA ASP A 515 -8.17 7.20 -16.49
C ASP A 515 -8.41 7.66 -15.04
N LEU A 516 -7.97 6.86 -14.09
CA LEU A 516 -8.17 7.13 -12.67
C LEU A 516 -7.48 8.43 -12.20
N SER A 517 -6.32 8.77 -12.76
CA SER A 517 -5.54 9.96 -12.36
C SER A 517 -6.22 11.25 -12.81
N GLU A 518 -6.75 11.25 -14.04
CA GLU A 518 -7.55 12.36 -14.57
C GLU A 518 -8.84 12.56 -13.76
N LEU A 519 -9.51 11.45 -13.43
CA LEU A 519 -10.71 11.48 -12.58
C LEU A 519 -10.41 12.01 -11.17
N ALA A 520 -9.28 11.62 -10.58
CA ALA A 520 -8.85 12.11 -9.26
C ALA A 520 -8.57 13.62 -9.28
N LEU A 521 -7.87 14.10 -10.28
CA LEU A 521 -7.55 15.52 -10.47
C LEU A 521 -8.75 16.36 -10.96
N GLY A 522 -9.81 15.72 -11.47
CA GLY A 522 -10.88 16.37 -12.19
C GLY A 522 -10.35 17.07 -13.45
N TRP A 523 -9.33 16.49 -14.09
CA TRP A 523 -8.73 16.97 -15.32
C TRP A 523 -9.53 16.45 -16.52
N ALA A 524 -10.71 16.97 -16.66
CA ALA A 524 -11.65 16.67 -17.72
C ALA A 524 -12.67 17.81 -17.85
N THR A 525 -13.27 17.96 -19.00
CA THR A 525 -14.38 18.88 -19.23
C THR A 525 -15.66 18.27 -18.68
N TYR A 526 -16.30 18.97 -17.72
CA TYR A 526 -17.60 18.53 -17.21
C TYR A 526 -18.64 18.44 -18.33
N ASN A 527 -19.33 17.32 -18.39
CA ASN A 527 -20.29 17.01 -19.45
C ASN A 527 -19.66 17.05 -20.87
N GLY A 528 -18.40 16.65 -20.96
CA GLY A 528 -17.61 16.54 -22.19
C GLY A 528 -16.87 15.21 -22.23
N ASP A 529 -15.56 15.24 -22.36
CA ASP A 529 -14.68 14.06 -22.53
C ASP A 529 -14.73 13.03 -21.40
N HIS A 530 -15.17 13.38 -20.20
CA HIS A 530 -15.39 12.42 -19.10
C HIS A 530 -16.70 11.62 -19.23
N MET A 531 -17.58 12.02 -20.15
CA MET A 531 -18.87 11.36 -20.35
C MET A 531 -18.77 10.22 -21.35
N SER A 532 -19.31 9.06 -20.97
CA SER A 532 -19.40 7.88 -21.80
C SER A 532 -20.48 6.94 -21.26
N MET A 533 -20.70 5.82 -21.93
CA MET A 533 -21.66 4.80 -21.46
C MET A 533 -20.99 3.69 -20.67
N TYR A 534 -19.66 3.54 -20.79
CA TYR A 534 -18.82 2.64 -19.99
C TYR A 534 -17.36 3.07 -20.04
N GLY A 535 -16.76 3.37 -18.88
CA GLY A 535 -15.38 3.84 -18.73
C GLY A 535 -14.41 2.70 -18.47
N VAL A 536 -13.78 2.15 -19.51
CA VAL A 536 -12.93 0.95 -19.36
C VAL A 536 -11.64 1.22 -18.58
N ASN A 537 -11.12 2.45 -18.58
CA ASN A 537 -9.89 2.84 -17.89
C ASN A 537 -10.13 3.52 -16.53
N ALA A 538 -11.38 3.69 -16.10
CA ALA A 538 -11.73 4.45 -14.89
C ALA A 538 -11.05 3.96 -13.60
N GLY A 539 -10.65 2.69 -13.54
CA GLY A 539 -9.91 2.10 -12.42
C GLY A 539 -8.39 1.98 -12.63
N VAL A 540 -7.83 2.54 -13.70
CA VAL A 540 -6.40 2.40 -14.06
C VAL A 540 -5.73 3.78 -14.00
N PRO A 541 -4.72 4.00 -13.12
CA PRO A 541 -3.99 5.25 -13.06
C PRO A 541 -3.03 5.43 -14.25
N LYS A 542 -2.67 6.67 -14.57
CA LYS A 542 -1.87 7.05 -15.77
C LYS A 542 -0.55 6.29 -15.87
N THR A 543 0.18 6.13 -14.78
CA THR A 543 1.43 5.35 -14.75
C THR A 543 1.21 3.88 -15.14
N LEU A 544 0.09 3.30 -14.70
CA LEU A 544 -0.28 1.94 -15.05
C LEU A 544 -0.81 1.83 -16.48
N VAL A 545 -1.50 2.85 -17.02
CA VAL A 545 -1.91 2.92 -18.45
C VAL A 545 -0.68 2.79 -19.34
N SER A 546 0.36 3.60 -19.11
CA SER A 546 1.62 3.54 -19.86
C SER A 546 2.26 2.16 -19.79
N HIS A 547 2.23 1.55 -18.59
CA HIS A 547 2.78 0.22 -18.39
C HIS A 547 2.00 -0.86 -19.15
N LEU A 548 0.66 -0.83 -19.13
CA LEU A 548 -0.19 -1.78 -19.87
C LEU A 548 -0.01 -1.65 -21.39
N VAL A 549 0.09 -0.45 -21.92
CA VAL A 549 0.36 -0.22 -23.35
C VAL A 549 1.74 -0.79 -23.72
N ARG A 550 2.76 -0.62 -22.88
CA ARG A 550 4.08 -1.23 -23.07
C ARG A 550 4.01 -2.76 -23.07
N CYS A 551 3.31 -3.38 -22.13
CA CYS A 551 3.10 -4.84 -22.11
C CYS A 551 2.38 -5.32 -23.39
N CYS A 552 1.41 -4.55 -23.90
CA CYS A 552 0.75 -4.88 -25.17
C CYS A 552 1.70 -4.77 -26.37
N ALA A 553 2.61 -3.78 -26.38
CA ALA A 553 3.63 -3.63 -27.43
C ALA A 553 4.62 -4.81 -27.40
N GLU A 554 5.07 -5.21 -26.23
CA GLU A 554 5.96 -6.38 -26.03
C GLU A 554 5.26 -7.68 -26.46
N ALA A 555 3.98 -7.86 -26.13
CA ALA A 555 3.20 -9.04 -26.51
C ALA A 555 2.93 -9.11 -28.02
N ALA A 556 2.71 -7.97 -28.67
CA ALA A 556 2.59 -7.87 -30.13
C ALA A 556 3.92 -8.25 -30.81
N GLY A 557 5.02 -7.67 -30.35
CA GLY A 557 6.39 -8.04 -30.74
C GLY A 557 6.57 -8.26 -32.25
N GLU A 558 7.21 -9.38 -32.60
CA GLU A 558 7.46 -9.77 -34.00
C GLU A 558 6.20 -10.28 -34.73
N LYS A 559 5.14 -10.64 -34.03
CA LYS A 559 3.90 -11.16 -34.64
C LYS A 559 3.10 -10.07 -35.31
N GLU A 560 3.07 -8.89 -34.73
CA GLU A 560 2.31 -7.73 -35.17
C GLU A 560 3.22 -6.47 -35.16
N PRO A 561 4.28 -6.40 -35.96
CA PRO A 561 5.30 -5.36 -35.84
C PRO A 561 4.77 -3.93 -36.07
N ALA A 562 3.74 -3.77 -36.91
CA ALA A 562 3.12 -2.47 -37.14
C ALA A 562 2.36 -1.99 -35.88
N LEU A 563 1.68 -2.88 -35.18
CA LEU A 563 1.02 -2.58 -33.90
C LEU A 563 2.06 -2.25 -32.82
N ALA A 564 3.09 -3.08 -32.66
CA ALA A 564 4.15 -2.85 -31.70
C ALA A 564 4.83 -1.49 -31.90
N ALA A 565 5.19 -1.16 -33.13
CA ALA A 565 5.81 0.13 -33.45
C ALA A 565 4.88 1.32 -33.15
N CYS A 566 3.59 1.22 -33.49
CA CYS A 566 2.59 2.24 -33.18
C CYS A 566 2.43 2.44 -31.65
N LEU A 567 2.36 1.36 -30.87
CA LEU A 567 2.22 1.43 -29.40
C LEU A 567 3.45 2.06 -28.75
N LEU A 568 4.66 1.79 -29.26
CA LEU A 568 5.89 2.42 -28.78
C LEU A 568 5.92 3.91 -29.13
N ASP A 569 5.46 4.32 -30.32
CA ASP A 569 5.37 5.73 -30.70
C ASP A 569 4.35 6.51 -29.84
N VAL A 570 3.22 5.85 -29.48
CA VAL A 570 2.25 6.43 -28.54
C VAL A 570 2.87 6.65 -27.17
N LEU A 571 3.69 5.70 -26.66
CA LEU A 571 4.40 5.83 -25.38
C LEU A 571 5.41 6.98 -25.38
N ASP A 572 6.04 7.26 -26.51
CA ASP A 572 7.02 8.34 -26.65
C ASP A 572 6.37 9.72 -26.94
N THR A 573 5.04 9.75 -27.10
CA THR A 573 4.29 10.98 -27.33
C THR A 573 3.94 11.66 -26.00
N PRO A 574 4.29 12.95 -25.80
CA PRO A 574 3.92 13.68 -24.58
C PRO A 574 2.41 13.76 -24.37
N VAL A 575 1.96 13.61 -23.12
CA VAL A 575 0.54 13.75 -22.78
C VAL A 575 0.09 15.20 -22.95
N SER A 576 -0.91 15.42 -23.81
CA SER A 576 -1.49 16.74 -24.10
C SER A 576 -3.01 16.61 -24.29
N PRO A 577 -3.80 17.62 -23.89
CA PRO A 577 -5.23 17.65 -24.15
C PRO A 577 -5.56 17.96 -25.61
N GLU A 578 -4.58 18.43 -26.42
CA GLU A 578 -4.72 18.79 -27.85
C GLU A 578 -5.91 19.71 -28.14
N LEU A 579 -6.15 20.67 -27.26
CA LEU A 579 -7.25 21.64 -27.38
C LEU A 579 -6.77 23.01 -27.82
N LEU A 580 -5.49 23.35 -27.61
CA LEU A 580 -4.86 24.59 -28.04
C LEU A 580 -4.10 24.39 -29.36
N PRO A 581 -4.07 25.41 -30.22
CA PRO A 581 -3.29 25.34 -31.47
C PRO A 581 -1.83 24.96 -31.22
N PRO A 582 -1.20 24.16 -32.11
CA PRO A 582 0.22 23.84 -31.99
C PRO A 582 1.08 25.10 -32.14
N THR A 583 2.33 25.03 -31.70
CA THR A 583 3.32 26.09 -31.92
C THR A 583 3.63 26.23 -33.42
N GLU A 584 4.26 27.35 -33.83
CA GLU A 584 4.66 27.59 -35.22
C GLU A 584 5.50 26.44 -35.82
N ASP A 585 6.25 25.72 -34.99
CA ASP A 585 7.05 24.55 -35.38
C ASP A 585 6.22 23.23 -35.43
N GLY A 586 4.89 23.28 -35.29
CA GLY A 586 4.01 22.10 -35.30
C GLY A 586 4.12 21.23 -34.05
N LYS A 587 4.79 21.70 -32.97
CA LYS A 587 4.93 20.97 -31.70
C LYS A 587 3.74 21.23 -30.79
N ILE A 588 3.52 20.31 -29.86
CA ILE A 588 2.53 20.43 -28.79
C ILE A 588 2.80 21.69 -27.97
N SER A 589 1.84 22.65 -27.98
CA SER A 589 1.96 23.92 -27.27
C SER A 589 1.73 23.81 -25.78
N GLN A 590 1.00 22.78 -25.33
CA GLN A 590 0.59 22.61 -23.94
C GLN A 590 0.80 21.17 -23.50
N LYS A 591 1.75 20.95 -22.60
CA LYS A 591 1.89 19.66 -21.92
C LYS A 591 1.03 19.66 -20.67
N THR A 592 0.24 18.60 -20.49
CA THR A 592 -0.63 18.45 -19.32
C THR A 592 0.16 18.54 -18.01
N GLU A 593 1.33 17.92 -17.94
CA GLU A 593 2.16 17.89 -16.75
C GLU A 593 2.75 19.25 -16.34
N ASP A 594 2.91 20.19 -17.29
CA ASP A 594 3.33 21.55 -16.96
C ASP A 594 2.25 22.31 -16.15
N LEU A 595 0.98 21.97 -16.37
CA LEU A 595 -0.16 22.63 -15.74
C LEU A 595 -0.62 21.95 -14.45
N VAL A 596 -0.70 20.63 -14.47
CA VAL A 596 -1.23 19.87 -13.32
C VAL A 596 -0.13 19.24 -12.47
N GLY A 597 1.05 19.00 -13.04
CA GLY A 597 2.19 18.32 -12.44
C GLY A 597 2.40 16.90 -12.94
N PRO A 598 3.56 16.30 -12.66
CA PRO A 598 3.89 14.95 -13.08
C PRO A 598 2.89 13.90 -12.58
N TYR A 599 2.38 13.07 -13.49
CA TYR A 599 1.41 12.03 -13.14
C TYR A 599 1.98 11.00 -12.15
N GLU A 600 3.27 10.71 -12.18
CA GLU A 600 3.89 9.80 -11.22
C GLU A 600 3.77 10.30 -9.77
N LEU A 601 3.89 11.62 -9.53
CA LEU A 601 3.63 12.21 -8.23
C LEU A 601 2.15 12.13 -7.85
N HIS A 602 1.25 12.40 -8.79
CA HIS A 602 -0.19 12.35 -8.54
C HIS A 602 -0.67 10.93 -8.21
N ASP A 603 -0.19 9.93 -8.94
CA ASP A 603 -0.50 8.52 -8.71
C ASP A 603 0.06 8.06 -7.35
N TYR A 604 1.26 8.52 -7.00
CA TYR A 604 1.83 8.29 -5.68
C TYR A 604 0.95 8.87 -4.57
N PHE A 605 0.55 10.13 -4.67
CA PHE A 605 -0.33 10.77 -3.68
C PHE A 605 -1.69 10.10 -3.60
N LEU A 606 -2.26 9.75 -4.74
CA LEU A 606 -3.53 9.04 -4.86
C LEU A 606 -3.49 7.69 -4.14
N TYR A 607 -2.45 6.90 -4.39
CA TYR A 607 -2.27 5.59 -3.78
C TYR A 607 -2.22 5.68 -2.26
N TYR A 608 -1.31 6.49 -1.74
CA TYR A 608 -1.13 6.58 -0.28
C TYR A 608 -2.30 7.25 0.43
N MET A 609 -2.97 8.20 -0.22
CA MET A 609 -4.17 8.83 0.34
C MET A 609 -5.37 7.87 0.40
N LEU A 610 -5.71 7.21 -0.70
CA LEU A 610 -6.92 6.39 -0.79
C LEU A 610 -6.70 4.94 -0.37
N ARG A 611 -5.59 4.32 -0.79
CA ARG A 611 -5.33 2.91 -0.49
C ARG A 611 -4.82 2.71 0.93
N CYS A 612 -3.98 3.63 1.43
CA CYS A 612 -3.33 3.52 2.74
C CYS A 612 -3.93 4.45 3.81
N GLY A 613 -4.77 5.43 3.43
CA GLY A 613 -5.39 6.38 4.35
C GLY A 613 -4.39 7.35 4.99
N TYR A 614 -3.26 7.62 4.33
CA TYR A 614 -2.23 8.48 4.87
C TYR A 614 -2.64 9.95 4.84
N ARG A 615 -2.15 10.69 5.83
CA ARG A 615 -2.29 12.16 5.87
C ARG A 615 -1.29 12.82 4.93
N PRO A 616 -1.59 14.00 4.39
CA PRO A 616 -0.69 14.70 3.46
C PRO A 616 0.75 14.83 3.97
N ARG A 617 0.95 15.21 5.23
CA ARG A 617 2.29 15.31 5.82
C ARG A 617 3.08 14.00 5.78
N LYS A 618 2.43 12.85 6.02
CA LYS A 618 3.08 11.53 5.92
C LYS A 618 3.41 11.22 4.47
N ILE A 619 2.50 11.50 3.54
CA ILE A 619 2.71 11.33 2.10
C ILE A 619 3.90 12.16 1.63
N PHE A 620 3.95 13.43 2.01
CA PHE A 620 5.08 14.31 1.69
C PHE A 620 6.43 13.74 2.17
N ARG A 621 6.50 13.30 3.43
CA ARG A 621 7.74 12.73 4.00
C ARG A 621 8.22 11.48 3.26
N ILE A 622 7.33 10.55 2.98
CA ILE A 622 7.71 9.33 2.25
C ILE A 622 8.00 9.61 0.77
N ALA A 623 7.34 10.61 0.17
CA ALA A 623 7.63 11.04 -1.20
C ALA A 623 9.03 11.65 -1.34
N GLN A 624 9.49 12.43 -0.35
CA GLN A 624 10.87 12.95 -0.33
C GLN A 624 11.91 11.82 -0.39
N GLN A 625 11.63 10.69 0.23
CA GLN A 625 12.51 9.52 0.19
C GLN A 625 12.38 8.77 -1.14
N SER A 626 11.15 8.50 -1.60
CA SER A 626 10.90 7.74 -2.83
C SER A 626 11.43 8.42 -4.09
N PHE A 627 11.37 9.75 -4.12
CA PHE A 627 11.79 10.55 -5.27
C PHE A 627 13.11 11.30 -5.03
N ALA A 628 13.92 10.84 -4.06
CA ALA A 628 15.23 11.42 -3.81
C ALA A 628 16.10 11.41 -5.08
N GLY A 629 16.65 12.56 -5.45
CA GLY A 629 17.45 12.72 -6.68
C GLY A 629 16.64 12.93 -7.97
N VAL A 630 15.31 12.79 -7.93
CA VAL A 630 14.40 13.05 -9.06
C VAL A 630 13.69 14.39 -8.89
N TYR A 631 13.09 14.62 -7.72
CA TYR A 631 12.39 15.87 -7.40
C TYR A 631 12.89 16.45 -6.08
N ASP A 632 13.01 17.77 -6.03
CA ASP A 632 13.26 18.48 -4.78
C ASP A 632 11.99 18.58 -3.90
N SER A 633 12.21 18.92 -2.64
CA SER A 633 11.12 19.01 -1.66
C SER A 633 10.08 20.09 -1.98
N GLU A 634 10.49 21.18 -2.64
CA GLU A 634 9.57 22.28 -3.01
C GLU A 634 8.65 21.84 -4.13
N THR A 635 9.19 21.14 -5.12
CA THR A 635 8.43 20.54 -6.24
C THR A 635 7.42 19.52 -5.73
N ILE A 636 7.85 18.58 -4.87
CA ILE A 636 6.93 17.59 -4.26
C ILE A 636 5.80 18.29 -3.48
N LEU A 637 6.15 19.27 -2.65
CA LEU A 637 5.16 19.99 -1.85
C LEU A 637 4.19 20.82 -2.71
N LYS A 638 4.70 21.47 -3.78
CA LYS A 638 3.89 22.22 -4.75
C LYS A 638 2.81 21.31 -5.35
N TRP A 639 3.21 20.15 -5.85
CA TRP A 639 2.31 19.26 -6.55
C TRP A 639 1.39 18.47 -5.61
N GLU A 640 1.83 18.13 -4.41
CA GLU A 640 0.94 17.55 -3.40
C GLU A 640 -0.18 18.54 -2.99
N LYS A 641 0.16 19.82 -2.76
CA LYS A 641 -0.84 20.87 -2.48
C LYS A 641 -1.81 21.02 -3.65
N ASN A 642 -1.32 21.00 -4.88
CA ASN A 642 -2.15 21.08 -6.08
C ASN A 642 -3.09 19.86 -6.18
N PHE A 643 -2.55 18.64 -5.99
CA PHE A 643 -3.33 17.41 -5.96
C PHE A 643 -4.47 17.48 -4.93
N MET A 644 -4.15 17.78 -3.68
CA MET A 644 -5.15 17.86 -2.61
C MET A 644 -6.22 18.91 -2.92
N ARG A 645 -5.81 20.10 -3.39
CA ARG A 645 -6.76 21.16 -3.78
C ARG A 645 -7.70 20.68 -4.89
N ARG A 646 -7.15 20.11 -5.95
CA ARG A 646 -7.96 19.65 -7.11
C ARG A 646 -8.85 18.49 -6.72
N PHE A 647 -8.33 17.49 -6.01
CA PHE A 647 -9.09 16.32 -5.59
C PHE A 647 -10.41 16.72 -4.91
N PHE A 648 -10.37 17.66 -3.99
CA PHE A 648 -11.56 18.11 -3.27
C PHE A 648 -12.39 19.15 -4.03
N SER A 649 -11.77 20.14 -4.68
CA SER A 649 -12.51 21.19 -5.38
C SER A 649 -13.21 20.70 -6.65
N GLN A 650 -12.71 19.66 -7.29
CA GLN A 650 -13.26 19.05 -8.51
C GLN A 650 -14.15 17.82 -8.23
N GLN A 651 -14.54 17.60 -6.98
CA GLN A 651 -15.39 16.47 -6.57
C GLN A 651 -16.69 16.36 -7.39
N PHE A 652 -17.32 17.48 -7.74
CA PHE A 652 -18.58 17.51 -8.49
C PHE A 652 -18.49 16.81 -9.85
N LYS A 653 -17.30 16.80 -10.48
CA LYS A 653 -17.09 16.09 -11.76
C LYS A 653 -17.19 14.58 -11.60
N ARG A 654 -16.82 14.04 -10.42
CA ARG A 654 -16.90 12.60 -10.14
C ARG A 654 -18.31 12.11 -9.80
N SER A 655 -19.24 13.01 -9.47
CA SER A 655 -20.60 12.63 -9.11
C SER A 655 -21.43 12.04 -10.26
N CYS A 656 -21.01 12.26 -11.52
CA CYS A 656 -21.71 11.83 -12.72
C CYS A 656 -20.86 10.91 -13.62
N LEU A 657 -19.83 10.26 -13.06
CA LEU A 657 -18.99 9.35 -13.83
C LEU A 657 -19.77 8.11 -14.29
N PRO A 658 -19.51 7.62 -15.52
CA PRO A 658 -20.04 6.36 -15.98
C PRO A 658 -19.48 5.19 -15.19
N ASP A 659 -20.21 4.06 -15.19
CA ASP A 659 -19.69 2.80 -14.68
C ASP A 659 -18.41 2.38 -15.40
N GLY A 660 -17.54 1.65 -14.70
CA GLY A 660 -16.33 1.06 -15.25
C GLY A 660 -15.85 -0.13 -14.41
N PRO A 661 -15.00 -0.99 -14.97
CA PRO A 661 -14.47 -2.14 -14.23
C PRO A 661 -13.50 -1.68 -13.14
N LYS A 662 -13.67 -2.22 -11.94
CA LYS A 662 -12.75 -1.95 -10.84
C LYS A 662 -11.57 -2.93 -10.90
N VAL A 663 -10.39 -2.43 -11.29
CA VAL A 663 -9.17 -3.25 -11.41
C VAL A 663 -8.31 -3.25 -10.15
N GLY A 664 -8.48 -2.28 -9.28
CA GLY A 664 -7.72 -2.13 -8.05
C GLY A 664 -8.58 -1.75 -6.85
N SER A 665 -7.94 -1.54 -5.71
CA SER A 665 -8.61 -1.19 -4.44
C SER A 665 -8.66 0.32 -4.15
N VAL A 666 -8.32 1.14 -5.13
CA VAL A 666 -8.43 2.62 -5.08
C VAL A 666 -9.71 3.08 -5.71
#